data_106d23b79f628c75b85a195e7def1a77
#
_entry.id   106d23b79f628c75b85a195e7def1a77
#
_cell.length_a   1.000
_cell.length_b   1.000
_cell.length_c   1.000
_cell.angle_alpha   90.00
_cell.angle_beta   90.00
_cell.angle_gamma   90.00
#
_symmetry.space_group_name_H-M   'P 1'
#
loop_
_entity.id
_entity.type
_entity.pdbx_description
1 polymer ?
#
loop_
_entity_poly.entity_id
_entity_poly.type
_entity_poly.pdbx_seq_one_letter_code
_entity_poly.pdbx_strand_id
1 'polypeptide(L)'
;MSTTALDPITFEVIRNKLSAITEEQATTLKNVSGSPVVTEATDFNVGIYLADGSVVTMGPQVLFHSGSMASVVRNIITDCEDNPGIAEGDMFVLNDPYKGALHQMDVTFVAPVFAEGRRVAWVGACAHQIDVGGMNFGSWSLAARSIQEEAMLLPGIKLVEGGEIRSDLWSMLMGMTRMPTTVGLDFKAMIAANNVAAGRLTELFERYGLETVLEVMTHELDHSERELRQVLSTLPDGVFRAVDWIEHDGHDNVLYEFRLTLTKRGDELDFDFTGTSEQAPGFINCTWSGLVAGVFTALLPTLAPNLRWNEGLLRPVSITAPKGTIVNANWPAPVSSATVSAVWVVTNVSFSALSRLVTTSPDVARHGAGVTKGSMTVMVLNGLYPDGDPYGTFLLDSTAGGGGAYADHDGLTASGDFCVPRPAIANVESHEADGQILFLYRGILPDSAGPGRQRGGSTVGLALTPHGTDQLQAMLVGHGVEVPNSAGIFGGMEGSCNRNELLHRVEGVSPVGLITSAADHESWVGEREVMNAKPGFFTLRRGDAVSYSFQGGGGYGDPVDRDPDLVAHDVATRQVSRDSAAAIYGVVVDDRLVLDAAATEARRSEIRTSRLGGSPTATAVPSGGADSARPDGRRLTPDLTVAGDGHVRCSCGHDFGAGPDWKGASTRRTVRPEEHGPLVRLHDELELREYVCPSCGRLLESNVSRIGAGDLATSELT
;
A
#
# COMPACT_ATOMS: atom_id res chain seq x y z
N MET A 1 -40.94 26.43 0.12
CA MET A 1 -40.27 26.50 -1.16
C MET A 1 -40.35 25.10 -1.76
N SER A 2 -40.88 24.95 -2.97
CA SER A 2 -41.03 23.65 -3.63
C SER A 2 -39.63 23.14 -3.97
N THR A 3 -39.15 22.11 -3.32
CA THR A 3 -37.95 21.36 -3.72
C THR A 3 -38.35 20.64 -5.01
N THR A 4 -38.09 21.26 -6.13
CA THR A 4 -38.02 20.53 -7.40
C THR A 4 -36.89 19.51 -7.25
N ALA A 5 -37.25 18.22 -7.27
CA ALA A 5 -36.21 17.17 -7.19
C ALA A 5 -35.18 17.40 -8.27
N LEU A 6 -33.91 17.32 -7.90
CA LEU A 6 -32.79 17.47 -8.83
C LEU A 6 -32.96 16.50 -10.01
N ASP A 7 -32.94 17.05 -11.23
CA ASP A 7 -33.04 16.23 -12.44
C ASP A 7 -31.85 15.26 -12.54
N PRO A 8 -32.09 13.94 -12.71
CA PRO A 8 -31.03 12.93 -12.77
C PRO A 8 -29.99 13.19 -13.87
N ILE A 9 -30.38 13.77 -15.00
CA ILE A 9 -29.45 14.10 -16.10
C ILE A 9 -28.53 15.24 -15.65
N THR A 10 -29.09 16.29 -15.05
CA THR A 10 -28.34 17.42 -14.50
C THR A 10 -27.37 16.95 -13.40
N PHE A 11 -27.81 16.05 -12.52
CA PHE A 11 -26.94 15.43 -11.51
C PHE A 11 -25.73 14.74 -12.15
N GLU A 12 -25.95 13.83 -13.10
CA GLU A 12 -24.85 13.09 -13.73
C GLU A 12 -23.92 14.00 -14.56
N VAL A 13 -24.44 15.03 -15.22
CA VAL A 13 -23.64 15.98 -15.97
C VAL A 13 -22.74 16.79 -15.04
N ILE A 14 -23.25 17.34 -13.95
CA ILE A 14 -22.45 18.14 -13.01
C ILE A 14 -21.43 17.25 -12.30
N ARG A 15 -21.85 16.07 -11.82
CA ARG A 15 -20.99 15.06 -11.22
C ARG A 15 -19.78 14.70 -12.09
N ASN A 16 -20.01 14.44 -13.39
CA ASN A 16 -18.94 14.16 -14.34
C ASN A 16 -18.03 15.38 -14.57
N LYS A 17 -18.59 16.59 -14.54
CA LYS A 17 -17.79 17.83 -14.67
C LYS A 17 -16.91 18.07 -13.44
N LEU A 18 -17.38 17.80 -12.22
CA LEU A 18 -16.56 17.87 -11.01
C LEU A 18 -15.34 16.94 -11.10
N SER A 19 -15.53 15.71 -11.57
CA SER A 19 -14.40 14.79 -11.81
C SER A 19 -13.47 15.28 -12.92
N ALA A 20 -14.01 15.86 -14.00
CA ALA A 20 -13.18 16.41 -15.07
C ALA A 20 -12.33 17.61 -14.58
N ILE A 21 -12.84 18.40 -13.64
CA ILE A 21 -12.10 19.49 -13.01
C ILE A 21 -10.92 18.94 -12.21
N THR A 22 -11.11 17.88 -11.41
CA THR A 22 -9.99 17.25 -10.66
C THR A 22 -8.96 16.61 -11.61
N GLU A 23 -9.36 16.04 -12.74
CA GLU A 23 -8.40 15.51 -13.74
C GLU A 23 -7.61 16.66 -14.42
N GLU A 24 -8.23 17.80 -14.74
CA GLU A 24 -7.54 18.98 -15.27
C GLU A 24 -6.59 19.58 -14.23
N GLN A 25 -7.00 19.65 -12.97
CA GLN A 25 -6.18 20.06 -11.84
C GLN A 25 -4.94 19.17 -11.68
N ALA A 26 -5.13 17.85 -11.68
CA ALA A 26 -4.06 16.86 -11.58
C ALA A 26 -3.08 16.94 -12.78
N THR A 27 -3.61 17.09 -13.99
CA THR A 27 -2.81 17.26 -15.21
C THR A 27 -1.97 18.52 -15.14
N THR A 28 -2.53 19.62 -14.66
CA THR A 28 -1.82 20.89 -14.48
C THR A 28 -0.67 20.73 -13.48
N LEU A 29 -0.95 20.12 -12.31
CA LEU A 29 0.06 19.86 -11.31
C LEU A 29 1.22 19.04 -11.89
N LYS A 30 0.91 17.89 -12.50
CA LYS A 30 1.91 16.99 -13.06
C LYS A 30 2.79 17.64 -14.14
N ASN A 31 2.19 18.43 -15.05
CA ASN A 31 2.90 18.99 -16.20
C ASN A 31 3.72 20.24 -15.84
N VAL A 32 3.42 20.92 -14.76
CA VAL A 32 4.13 22.14 -14.33
C VAL A 32 5.20 21.82 -13.27
N SER A 33 5.07 20.72 -12.56
CA SER A 33 6.04 20.29 -11.52
C SER A 33 7.42 19.99 -12.07
N GLY A 34 8.44 20.14 -11.22
CA GLY A 34 9.84 19.88 -11.55
C GLY A 34 10.40 18.60 -10.93
N SER A 35 9.75 18.07 -9.91
CA SER A 35 10.21 16.89 -9.18
C SER A 35 9.81 15.58 -9.86
N PRO A 36 10.73 14.59 -10.01
CA PRO A 36 10.40 13.23 -10.46
C PRO A 36 9.36 12.54 -9.57
N VAL A 37 9.28 12.90 -8.31
CA VAL A 37 8.29 12.37 -7.35
C VAL A 37 6.87 12.70 -7.82
N VAL A 38 6.65 13.90 -8.32
CA VAL A 38 5.36 14.33 -8.88
C VAL A 38 5.18 13.89 -10.33
N THR A 39 6.19 14.10 -11.18
CA THR A 39 6.07 13.89 -12.63
C THR A 39 6.15 12.43 -13.05
N GLU A 40 6.92 11.60 -12.34
CA GLU A 40 7.15 10.18 -12.64
C GLU A 40 6.29 9.29 -11.72
N ALA A 41 6.52 9.33 -10.41
CA ALA A 41 5.80 8.49 -9.47
C ALA A 41 4.32 8.87 -9.30
N THR A 42 3.95 10.07 -9.72
CA THR A 42 2.57 10.58 -9.55
C THR A 42 2.17 10.64 -8.05
N ASP A 43 3.17 10.96 -7.18
CA ASP A 43 2.98 11.02 -5.74
C ASP A 43 2.37 12.36 -5.31
N PHE A 44 1.11 12.51 -5.64
CA PHE A 44 0.27 13.68 -5.31
C PHE A 44 -1.21 13.30 -5.35
N ASN A 45 -2.07 14.18 -4.86
CA ASN A 45 -3.51 14.13 -5.10
C ASN A 45 -4.10 15.54 -5.12
N VAL A 46 -5.30 15.66 -5.67
CA VAL A 46 -6.06 16.90 -5.79
C VAL A 46 -7.52 16.68 -5.42
N GLY A 47 -8.24 17.73 -5.02
CA GLY A 47 -9.62 17.53 -4.61
C GLY A 47 -10.46 18.80 -4.57
N ILE A 48 -11.78 18.60 -4.55
CA ILE A 48 -12.83 19.61 -4.36
C ILE A 48 -13.59 19.27 -3.08
N TYR A 49 -13.86 20.29 -2.27
CA TYR A 49 -14.49 20.15 -0.96
C TYR A 49 -15.64 21.11 -0.81
N LEU A 50 -16.63 20.75 0.00
CA LEU A 50 -17.67 21.66 0.47
C LEU A 50 -17.06 22.76 1.38
N ALA A 51 -17.86 23.78 1.71
CA ALA A 51 -17.45 24.88 2.56
C ALA A 51 -16.96 24.46 3.96
N ASP A 52 -17.46 23.30 4.48
CA ASP A 52 -17.09 22.71 5.77
C ASP A 52 -15.84 21.79 5.70
N GLY A 53 -15.25 21.62 4.52
CA GLY A 53 -14.10 20.76 4.27
C GLY A 53 -14.44 19.31 3.95
N SER A 54 -15.71 18.95 3.77
CA SER A 54 -16.10 17.60 3.34
C SER A 54 -15.67 17.33 1.90
N VAL A 55 -15.00 16.21 1.67
CA VAL A 55 -14.51 15.83 0.33
C VAL A 55 -15.68 15.45 -0.59
N VAL A 56 -15.81 16.15 -1.71
CA VAL A 56 -16.81 15.86 -2.76
C VAL A 56 -16.24 14.95 -3.84
N THR A 57 -15.04 15.24 -4.29
CA THR A 57 -14.34 14.41 -5.29
C THR A 57 -12.84 14.62 -5.19
N MET A 58 -12.08 13.57 -5.47
CA MET A 58 -10.62 13.59 -5.50
C MET A 58 -10.08 12.93 -6.76
N GLY A 59 -8.84 13.24 -7.07
CA GLY A 59 -8.10 12.55 -8.12
C GLY A 59 -7.76 11.12 -7.74
N PRO A 60 -7.54 10.23 -8.73
CA PRO A 60 -7.20 8.83 -8.50
C PRO A 60 -5.69 8.59 -8.37
N GLN A 61 -4.91 9.56 -7.91
CA GLN A 61 -3.46 9.44 -7.82
C GLN A 61 -3.07 8.67 -6.55
N VAL A 62 -2.68 9.31 -5.46
CA VAL A 62 -2.35 8.62 -4.20
C VAL A 62 -3.57 8.50 -3.32
N LEU A 63 -4.03 7.28 -3.07
CA LEU A 63 -5.24 7.02 -2.28
C LEU A 63 -5.08 7.41 -0.81
N PHE A 64 -3.87 7.36 -0.26
CA PHE A 64 -3.63 7.80 1.12
C PHE A 64 -4.08 9.24 1.37
N HIS A 65 -3.87 10.14 0.42
CA HIS A 65 -4.30 11.53 0.56
C HIS A 65 -5.82 11.68 0.65
N SER A 66 -6.57 10.71 0.16
CA SER A 66 -8.04 10.72 0.24
C SER A 66 -8.56 10.72 1.68
N GLY A 67 -7.89 10.03 2.59
CA GLY A 67 -8.28 9.98 4.01
C GLY A 67 -7.74 11.15 4.84
N SER A 68 -6.81 11.94 4.32
CA SER A 68 -6.07 12.98 5.08
C SER A 68 -6.46 14.40 4.72
N MET A 69 -6.63 14.73 3.45
CA MET A 69 -6.79 16.13 2.98
C MET A 69 -8.02 16.85 3.54
N ALA A 70 -9.13 16.13 3.83
CA ALA A 70 -10.28 16.74 4.52
C ALA A 70 -9.89 17.34 5.88
N SER A 71 -9.04 16.62 6.62
CA SER A 71 -8.55 17.10 7.92
C SER A 71 -7.70 18.36 7.77
N VAL A 72 -6.89 18.45 6.71
CA VAL A 72 -6.13 19.67 6.39
C VAL A 72 -7.05 20.86 6.19
N VAL A 73 -8.09 20.74 5.34
CA VAL A 73 -9.05 21.83 5.09
C VAL A 73 -9.75 22.25 6.37
N ARG A 74 -10.21 21.30 7.19
CA ARG A 74 -10.89 21.60 8.47
C ARG A 74 -9.98 22.27 9.48
N ASN A 75 -8.70 21.88 9.54
CA ASN A 75 -7.75 22.55 10.41
C ASN A 75 -7.46 23.98 9.95
N ILE A 76 -7.35 24.23 8.64
CA ILE A 76 -7.23 25.60 8.10
C ILE A 76 -8.47 26.45 8.46
N ILE A 77 -9.67 25.89 8.31
CA ILE A 77 -10.91 26.58 8.72
C ILE A 77 -10.84 26.92 10.22
N THR A 78 -10.51 25.94 11.06
CA THR A 78 -10.49 26.13 12.52
C THR A 78 -9.43 27.13 12.98
N ASP A 79 -8.22 27.04 12.42
CA ASP A 79 -7.05 27.79 12.93
C ASP A 79 -6.89 29.16 12.26
N CYS A 80 -7.44 29.36 11.05
CA CYS A 80 -7.18 30.54 10.24
C CYS A 80 -8.41 31.43 10.00
N GLU A 81 -9.63 31.02 10.40
CA GLU A 81 -10.87 31.78 10.14
C GLU A 81 -10.80 33.22 10.67
N ASP A 82 -10.35 33.39 11.91
CA ASP A 82 -10.26 34.70 12.56
C ASP A 82 -8.91 35.38 12.29
N ASN A 83 -7.83 34.63 12.31
CA ASN A 83 -6.46 35.14 12.16
C ASN A 83 -5.56 34.07 11.50
N PRO A 84 -5.04 34.33 10.29
CA PRO A 84 -4.96 35.61 9.56
C PRO A 84 -6.23 35.98 8.78
N GLY A 85 -7.33 35.28 8.95
CA GLY A 85 -8.56 35.42 8.15
C GLY A 85 -8.49 34.63 6.85
N ILE A 86 -9.66 34.35 6.26
CA ILE A 86 -9.80 33.61 5.00
C ILE A 86 -10.59 34.49 4.02
N ALA A 87 -9.93 34.91 2.92
CA ALA A 87 -10.51 35.79 1.91
C ALA A 87 -10.37 35.18 0.49
N GLU A 88 -11.07 35.78 -0.46
CA GLU A 88 -10.97 35.41 -1.85
C GLU A 88 -9.55 35.66 -2.39
N GLY A 89 -9.00 34.70 -3.13
CA GLY A 89 -7.63 34.75 -3.65
C GLY A 89 -6.56 34.26 -2.69
N ASP A 90 -6.90 33.90 -1.45
CA ASP A 90 -5.95 33.33 -0.50
C ASP A 90 -5.63 31.87 -0.82
N MET A 91 -4.40 31.42 -0.47
CA MET A 91 -4.07 29.99 -0.38
C MET A 91 -3.25 29.72 0.86
N PHE A 92 -3.56 28.61 1.49
CA PHE A 92 -2.91 28.15 2.71
C PHE A 92 -2.06 26.92 2.41
N VAL A 93 -0.91 26.81 3.09
CA VAL A 93 -0.02 25.65 3.02
C VAL A 93 0.09 25.00 4.39
N LEU A 94 -0.04 23.67 4.41
CA LEU A 94 0.05 22.84 5.61
C LEU A 94 0.76 21.53 5.29
N ASN A 95 1.62 21.07 6.22
CA ASN A 95 2.20 19.72 6.19
C ASN A 95 2.30 19.09 7.58
N ASP A 96 1.61 19.63 8.58
CA ASP A 96 1.62 19.11 9.95
C ASP A 96 0.84 17.79 10.05
N PRO A 97 1.49 16.64 10.35
CA PRO A 97 0.83 15.35 10.45
C PRO A 97 -0.20 15.27 11.59
N TYR A 98 -0.05 16.08 12.63
CA TYR A 98 -1.01 16.18 13.72
C TYR A 98 -2.21 17.09 13.41
N LYS A 99 -2.18 17.72 12.22
CA LYS A 99 -3.26 18.58 11.69
C LYS A 99 -3.80 18.12 10.34
N GLY A 100 -3.46 16.91 9.91
CA GLY A 100 -4.10 16.33 8.73
C GLY A 100 -3.15 15.78 7.68
N ALA A 101 -1.90 16.25 7.57
CA ALA A 101 -0.92 15.64 6.67
C ALA A 101 -0.59 14.18 7.10
N LEU A 102 0.02 13.40 6.22
CA LEU A 102 0.46 12.05 6.55
C LEU A 102 1.86 12.07 7.17
N HIS A 103 2.75 12.83 6.57
CA HIS A 103 4.08 13.19 7.06
C HIS A 103 4.49 14.56 6.50
N GLN A 104 5.61 15.11 6.94
CA GLN A 104 5.96 16.50 6.57
C GLN A 104 6.27 16.69 5.09
N MET A 105 6.68 15.63 4.37
CA MET A 105 6.96 15.72 2.94
C MET A 105 5.69 15.92 2.11
N ASP A 106 4.52 15.54 2.63
CA ASP A 106 3.22 15.73 1.97
C ASP A 106 2.72 17.15 2.21
N VAL A 107 3.21 18.08 1.41
CA VAL A 107 2.80 19.48 1.49
C VAL A 107 1.47 19.68 0.78
N THR A 108 0.51 20.25 1.49
CA THR A 108 -0.84 20.48 0.97
C THR A 108 -1.13 21.97 0.84
N PHE A 109 -1.55 22.39 -0.35
CA PHE A 109 -2.07 23.73 -0.64
C PHE A 109 -3.58 23.67 -0.77
N VAL A 110 -4.29 24.55 -0.06
CA VAL A 110 -5.75 24.67 -0.17
C VAL A 110 -6.16 26.10 -0.44
N ALA A 111 -7.16 26.29 -1.29
CA ALA A 111 -7.69 27.60 -1.66
C ALA A 111 -9.20 27.63 -1.44
N PRO A 112 -9.75 28.66 -0.77
CA PRO A 112 -11.19 28.86 -0.67
C PRO A 112 -11.77 29.32 -2.01
N VAL A 113 -12.95 28.83 -2.33
CA VAL A 113 -13.71 29.28 -3.50
C VAL A 113 -14.90 30.11 -3.04
N PHE A 114 -14.96 31.35 -3.52
CA PHE A 114 -16.02 32.29 -3.18
C PHE A 114 -17.01 32.45 -4.33
N ALA A 115 -18.27 32.56 -4.01
CA ALA A 115 -19.33 32.93 -4.92
C ALA A 115 -20.37 33.76 -4.18
N GLU A 116 -20.95 34.80 -4.80
CA GLU A 116 -21.95 35.68 -4.20
C GLU A 116 -21.51 36.27 -2.84
N GLY A 117 -20.19 36.54 -2.68
CA GLY A 117 -19.64 37.15 -1.47
C GLY A 117 -19.50 36.21 -0.28
N ARG A 118 -19.69 34.91 -0.43
CA ARG A 118 -19.51 33.87 0.60
C ARG A 118 -18.57 32.76 0.14
N ARG A 119 -17.85 32.15 1.09
CA ARG A 119 -17.09 30.93 0.82
C ARG A 119 -18.06 29.77 0.62
N VAL A 120 -18.00 29.10 -0.54
CA VAL A 120 -18.93 28.03 -0.91
C VAL A 120 -18.28 26.66 -1.07
N ALA A 121 -16.96 26.65 -1.31
CA ALA A 121 -16.20 25.43 -1.53
C ALA A 121 -14.72 25.64 -1.21
N TRP A 122 -13.93 24.57 -1.32
CA TRP A 122 -12.49 24.59 -1.33
C TRP A 122 -11.96 23.75 -2.48
N VAL A 123 -10.76 24.06 -2.94
CA VAL A 123 -9.94 23.22 -3.80
C VAL A 123 -8.61 22.97 -3.13
N GLY A 124 -8.02 21.80 -3.33
CA GLY A 124 -6.75 21.45 -2.69
C GLY A 124 -5.87 20.60 -3.59
N ALA A 125 -4.56 20.75 -3.40
CA ALA A 125 -3.53 19.93 -4.02
C ALA A 125 -2.52 19.54 -2.93
N CYS A 126 -2.21 18.25 -2.83
CA CYS A 126 -1.18 17.69 -1.96
C CYS A 126 -0.14 17.00 -2.82
N ALA A 127 1.16 17.23 -2.57
CA ALA A 127 2.23 16.56 -3.28
C ALA A 127 3.40 16.27 -2.34
N HIS A 128 3.95 15.05 -2.46
CA HIS A 128 5.19 14.68 -1.80
C HIS A 128 6.35 15.47 -2.38
N GLN A 129 7.08 16.17 -1.53
CA GLN A 129 8.21 17.01 -1.90
C GLN A 129 9.51 16.25 -1.82
N ILE A 130 10.41 16.49 -2.78
CA ILE A 130 11.71 15.85 -2.83
C ILE A 130 12.60 16.19 -1.62
N ASP A 131 12.44 17.39 -1.03
CA ASP A 131 13.12 17.81 0.17
C ASP A 131 12.42 19.02 0.80
N VAL A 132 12.02 18.91 2.07
CA VAL A 132 11.45 20.00 2.87
C VAL A 132 12.32 20.32 4.11
N GLY A 133 13.64 20.09 3.99
CA GLY A 133 14.59 20.35 5.07
C GLY A 133 14.72 19.18 6.07
N GLY A 134 15.05 19.48 7.30
CA GLY A 134 15.35 18.47 8.31
C GLY A 134 16.81 18.00 8.27
N MET A 135 17.13 16.95 9.05
CA MET A 135 18.51 16.49 9.24
C MET A 135 19.12 15.90 7.97
N ASN A 136 18.32 15.24 7.14
CA ASN A 136 18.80 14.45 6.02
C ASN A 136 18.17 14.90 4.70
N PHE A 137 18.87 14.68 3.59
CA PHE A 137 18.29 14.83 2.27
C PHE A 137 17.07 13.91 2.11
N GLY A 138 16.05 14.41 1.42
CA GLY A 138 14.78 13.72 1.27
C GLY A 138 13.88 13.80 2.50
N SER A 139 14.32 14.51 3.54
CA SER A 139 13.55 14.81 4.77
C SER A 139 13.20 13.56 5.62
N TRP A 140 13.75 12.40 5.33
CA TRP A 140 13.61 11.20 6.14
C TRP A 140 14.56 11.26 7.33
N SER A 141 14.02 11.30 8.53
CA SER A 141 14.81 11.54 9.74
C SER A 141 14.94 10.26 10.58
N LEU A 142 15.80 9.32 10.12
CA LEU A 142 15.95 7.98 10.71
C LEU A 142 16.30 8.04 12.21
N ALA A 143 17.08 9.01 12.63
CA ALA A 143 17.53 9.16 14.02
C ALA A 143 16.60 10.00 14.87
N ALA A 144 15.50 10.54 14.32
CA ALA A 144 14.58 11.41 15.05
C ALA A 144 13.88 10.67 16.20
N ARG A 145 13.74 11.34 17.33
CA ARG A 145 12.97 10.91 18.51
C ARG A 145 11.78 11.83 18.78
N SER A 146 11.68 12.91 18.05
CA SER A 146 10.55 13.84 18.09
C SER A 146 10.33 14.47 16.73
N ILE A 147 9.10 14.90 16.46
CA ILE A 147 8.74 15.58 15.21
C ILE A 147 9.53 16.88 14.98
N GLN A 148 10.04 17.51 16.05
CA GLN A 148 10.89 18.71 15.95
C GLN A 148 12.27 18.42 15.37
N GLU A 149 12.73 17.18 15.40
CA GLU A 149 13.99 16.75 14.79
C GLU A 149 13.81 16.31 13.32
N GLU A 150 12.58 16.24 12.87
CA GLU A 150 12.24 15.89 11.49
C GLU A 150 12.28 17.12 10.56
N ALA A 151 11.53 17.10 9.48
CA ALA A 151 11.52 18.18 8.51
C ALA A 151 10.77 19.43 8.96
N MET A 152 10.79 20.46 8.15
CA MET A 152 10.04 21.70 8.35
C MET A 152 8.56 21.42 8.61
N LEU A 153 8.01 22.05 9.64
CA LEU A 153 6.60 21.91 10.02
C LEU A 153 5.82 23.18 9.66
N LEU A 154 4.79 23.02 8.82
CA LEU A 154 3.91 24.10 8.37
C LEU A 154 2.50 23.88 8.95
N PRO A 155 2.13 24.60 10.02
CA PRO A 155 0.88 24.36 10.76
C PRO A 155 -0.37 24.99 10.12
N GLY A 156 -0.29 25.54 8.91
CA GLY A 156 -1.32 26.30 8.22
C GLY A 156 -0.89 27.76 8.06
N ILE A 157 -0.17 28.05 6.97
CA ILE A 157 0.40 29.37 6.68
C ILE A 157 -0.31 29.95 5.46
N LYS A 158 -0.79 31.19 5.53
CA LYS A 158 -1.29 31.93 4.36
C LYS A 158 -0.11 32.34 3.49
N LEU A 159 0.21 31.51 2.48
CA LEU A 159 1.34 31.77 1.57
C LEU A 159 0.95 32.66 0.38
N VAL A 160 -0.30 32.55 -0.09
CA VAL A 160 -0.86 33.44 -1.10
C VAL A 160 -1.92 34.30 -0.44
N GLU A 161 -1.86 35.59 -0.62
CA GLU A 161 -2.78 36.59 -0.06
C GLU A 161 -3.36 37.45 -1.18
N GLY A 162 -4.68 37.38 -1.39
CA GLY A 162 -5.36 38.13 -2.46
C GLY A 162 -4.80 37.86 -3.86
N GLY A 163 -4.33 36.64 -4.15
CA GLY A 163 -3.76 36.24 -5.43
C GLY A 163 -2.24 36.42 -5.56
N GLU A 164 -1.60 37.06 -4.59
CA GLU A 164 -0.17 37.36 -4.63
C GLU A 164 0.62 36.49 -3.64
N ILE A 165 1.75 35.91 -4.10
CA ILE A 165 2.63 35.11 -3.23
C ILE A 165 3.34 36.05 -2.25
N ARG A 166 3.26 35.76 -0.97
CA ARG A 166 3.99 36.46 0.08
C ARG A 166 5.49 36.16 -0.03
N SER A 167 6.24 37.17 -0.49
CA SER A 167 7.67 37.03 -0.80
C SER A 167 8.54 36.74 0.45
N ASP A 168 8.14 37.24 1.63
CA ASP A 168 8.79 36.95 2.90
C ASP A 168 8.71 35.48 3.29
N LEU A 169 7.50 34.90 3.23
CA LEU A 169 7.27 33.48 3.50
C LEU A 169 7.87 32.58 2.43
N TRP A 170 7.74 32.98 1.16
CA TRP A 170 8.38 32.26 0.05
C TRP A 170 9.89 32.13 0.25
N SER A 171 10.56 33.25 0.56
CA SER A 171 12.01 33.26 0.78
C SER A 171 12.41 32.41 1.99
N MET A 172 11.61 32.43 3.05
CA MET A 172 11.82 31.57 4.22
C MET A 172 11.71 30.09 3.84
N LEU A 173 10.65 29.69 3.14
CA LEU A 173 10.43 28.28 2.75
C LEU A 173 11.53 27.78 1.81
N MET A 174 11.89 28.56 0.81
CA MET A 174 12.97 28.21 -0.13
C MET A 174 14.35 28.16 0.55
N GLY A 175 14.54 28.90 1.62
CA GLY A 175 15.76 28.82 2.44
C GLY A 175 15.86 27.58 3.35
N MET A 176 14.77 26.85 3.53
CA MET A 176 14.71 25.64 4.39
C MET A 176 14.92 24.33 3.63
N THR A 177 14.74 24.32 2.32
CA THR A 177 14.96 23.14 1.46
C THR A 177 16.36 23.17 0.83
N ARG A 178 16.94 21.99 0.57
CA ARG A 178 18.20 21.84 -0.17
C ARG A 178 17.98 21.92 -1.70
N MET A 179 16.73 21.85 -2.16
CA MET A 179 16.34 21.83 -3.57
C MET A 179 15.36 22.99 -3.91
N PRO A 180 15.74 24.27 -3.67
CA PRO A 180 14.80 25.40 -3.74
C PRO A 180 14.22 25.63 -5.14
N THR A 181 14.96 25.30 -6.20
CA THR A 181 14.45 25.41 -7.58
C THR A 181 13.35 24.40 -7.86
N THR A 182 13.58 23.14 -7.53
CA THR A 182 12.66 22.03 -7.77
C THR A 182 11.41 22.16 -6.90
N VAL A 183 11.58 22.32 -5.58
CA VAL A 183 10.48 22.48 -4.63
C VAL A 183 9.68 23.77 -4.93
N GLY A 184 10.37 24.86 -5.29
CA GLY A 184 9.69 26.10 -5.69
C GLY A 184 8.85 25.93 -6.95
N LEU A 185 9.27 25.11 -7.90
CA LEU A 185 8.48 24.79 -9.09
C LEU A 185 7.25 23.93 -8.74
N ASP A 186 7.42 22.90 -7.88
CA ASP A 186 6.30 22.09 -7.39
C ASP A 186 5.26 22.91 -6.62
N PHE A 187 5.69 23.84 -5.74
CA PHE A 187 4.78 24.76 -5.04
C PHE A 187 4.01 25.67 -6.03
N LYS A 188 4.68 26.20 -7.04
CA LYS A 188 4.01 26.99 -8.10
C LYS A 188 3.04 26.14 -8.91
N ALA A 189 3.37 24.88 -9.16
CA ALA A 189 2.50 23.93 -9.84
C ALA A 189 1.22 23.65 -9.03
N MET A 190 1.32 23.50 -7.71
CA MET A 190 0.16 23.34 -6.83
C MET A 190 -0.71 24.59 -6.76
N ILE A 191 -0.10 25.80 -6.73
CA ILE A 191 -0.83 27.06 -6.84
C ILE A 191 -1.58 27.16 -8.17
N ALA A 192 -0.91 26.84 -9.29
CA ALA A 192 -1.52 26.86 -10.62
C ALA A 192 -2.67 25.85 -10.74
N ALA A 193 -2.49 24.64 -10.22
CA ALA A 193 -3.50 23.58 -10.20
C ALA A 193 -4.77 24.02 -9.42
N ASN A 194 -4.59 24.61 -8.25
CA ASN A 194 -5.71 25.14 -7.46
C ASN A 194 -6.41 26.31 -8.17
N ASN A 195 -5.67 27.20 -8.83
CA ASN A 195 -6.27 28.28 -9.63
C ASN A 195 -7.11 27.74 -10.79
N VAL A 196 -6.63 26.71 -11.50
CA VAL A 196 -7.39 26.04 -12.56
C VAL A 196 -8.67 25.43 -12.00
N ALA A 197 -8.59 24.69 -10.92
CA ALA A 197 -9.76 24.05 -10.32
C ALA A 197 -10.79 25.08 -9.81
N ALA A 198 -10.35 26.14 -9.12
CA ALA A 198 -11.21 27.21 -8.63
C ALA A 198 -11.92 27.94 -9.79
N GLY A 199 -11.17 28.29 -10.85
CA GLY A 199 -11.75 28.93 -12.06
C GLY A 199 -12.79 28.03 -12.74
N ARG A 200 -12.50 26.74 -12.95
CA ARG A 200 -13.45 25.80 -13.54
C ARG A 200 -14.69 25.56 -12.67
N LEU A 201 -14.53 25.57 -11.36
CA LEU A 201 -15.67 25.44 -10.43
C LEU A 201 -16.55 26.69 -10.47
N THR A 202 -15.96 27.88 -10.58
CA THR A 202 -16.70 29.14 -10.78
C THR A 202 -17.47 29.14 -12.09
N GLU A 203 -16.86 28.73 -13.21
CA GLU A 203 -17.55 28.56 -14.49
C GLU A 203 -18.72 27.57 -14.40
N LEU A 204 -18.58 26.53 -13.56
CA LEU A 204 -19.66 25.56 -13.33
C LEU A 204 -20.83 26.19 -12.57
N PHE A 205 -20.55 27.02 -11.54
CA PHE A 205 -21.57 27.78 -10.81
C PHE A 205 -22.31 28.77 -11.73
N GLU A 206 -21.60 29.50 -12.57
CA GLU A 206 -22.20 30.43 -13.53
C GLU A 206 -23.12 29.73 -14.56
N ARG A 207 -22.71 28.52 -14.99
CA ARG A 207 -23.43 27.79 -16.02
C ARG A 207 -24.69 27.09 -15.53
N TYR A 208 -24.65 26.49 -14.35
CA TYR A 208 -25.73 25.63 -13.83
C TYR A 208 -26.47 26.24 -12.62
N GLY A 209 -26.00 27.38 -12.13
CA GLY A 209 -26.48 28.01 -10.90
C GLY A 209 -25.78 27.46 -9.65
N LEU A 210 -25.38 28.40 -8.76
CA LEU A 210 -24.63 28.08 -7.53
C LEU A 210 -25.33 27.02 -6.68
N GLU A 211 -26.60 27.24 -6.34
CA GLU A 211 -27.33 26.33 -5.44
C GLU A 211 -27.52 24.93 -6.06
N THR A 212 -27.73 24.84 -7.37
CA THR A 212 -27.83 23.54 -8.07
C THR A 212 -26.53 22.75 -7.98
N VAL A 213 -25.38 23.40 -8.16
CA VAL A 213 -24.09 22.71 -8.08
C VAL A 213 -23.80 22.28 -6.65
N LEU A 214 -24.07 23.12 -5.64
CA LEU A 214 -23.89 22.79 -4.23
C LEU A 214 -24.82 21.62 -3.79
N GLU A 215 -26.04 21.60 -4.32
CA GLU A 215 -26.98 20.49 -4.10
C GLU A 215 -26.42 19.19 -4.68
N VAL A 216 -25.88 19.21 -5.90
CA VAL A 216 -25.22 18.04 -6.52
C VAL A 216 -24.02 17.58 -5.69
N MET A 217 -23.16 18.51 -5.23
CA MET A 217 -22.00 18.18 -4.40
C MET A 217 -22.43 17.47 -3.10
N THR A 218 -23.50 17.92 -2.46
CA THR A 218 -24.04 17.28 -1.23
C THR A 218 -24.66 15.92 -1.54
N HIS A 219 -25.45 15.82 -2.61
CA HIS A 219 -26.08 14.57 -3.02
C HIS A 219 -25.09 13.50 -3.46
N GLU A 220 -23.89 13.87 -3.94
CA GLU A 220 -22.82 12.92 -4.29
C GLU A 220 -22.33 12.18 -3.04
N LEU A 221 -22.18 12.86 -1.89
CA LEU A 221 -21.85 12.20 -0.63
C LEU A 221 -22.95 11.23 -0.18
N ASP A 222 -24.22 11.67 -0.26
CA ASP A 222 -25.35 10.83 0.11
C ASP A 222 -25.53 9.63 -0.83
N HIS A 223 -25.18 9.80 -2.11
CA HIS A 223 -25.19 8.72 -3.09
C HIS A 223 -24.13 7.66 -2.75
N SER A 224 -22.88 8.07 -2.50
CA SER A 224 -21.80 7.16 -2.18
C SER A 224 -22.04 6.41 -0.87
N GLU A 225 -22.58 7.06 0.17
CA GLU A 225 -22.99 6.39 1.40
C GLU A 225 -24.04 5.31 1.13
N ARG A 226 -25.08 5.65 0.39
CA ARG A 226 -26.18 4.74 0.07
C ARG A 226 -25.71 3.49 -0.69
N GLU A 227 -24.88 3.70 -1.69
CA GLU A 227 -24.32 2.59 -2.49
C GLU A 227 -23.43 1.67 -1.64
N LEU A 228 -22.56 2.23 -0.77
CA LEU A 228 -21.73 1.41 0.11
C LEU A 228 -22.58 0.64 1.13
N ARG A 229 -23.60 1.29 1.76
CA ARG A 229 -24.53 0.60 2.66
C ARG A 229 -25.29 -0.52 1.94
N GLN A 230 -25.66 -0.33 0.67
CA GLN A 230 -26.30 -1.37 -0.13
C GLN A 230 -25.36 -2.57 -0.34
N VAL A 231 -24.10 -2.36 -0.68
CA VAL A 231 -23.10 -3.44 -0.78
C VAL A 231 -22.95 -4.15 0.57
N LEU A 232 -22.78 -3.41 1.66
CA LEU A 232 -22.61 -3.98 3.00
C LEU A 232 -23.84 -4.81 3.44
N SER A 233 -25.06 -4.39 3.10
CA SER A 233 -26.28 -5.12 3.45
C SER A 233 -26.40 -6.49 2.75
N THR A 234 -25.65 -6.73 1.67
CA THR A 234 -25.59 -8.04 0.99
C THR A 234 -24.61 -9.02 1.63
N LEU A 235 -23.73 -8.52 2.50
CA LEU A 235 -22.71 -9.33 3.17
C LEU A 235 -23.21 -9.88 4.51
N PRO A 236 -22.79 -11.10 4.91
CA PRO A 236 -23.15 -11.63 6.22
C PRO A 236 -22.51 -10.84 7.35
N ASP A 237 -23.16 -10.78 8.50
CA ASP A 237 -22.58 -10.25 9.71
C ASP A 237 -21.46 -11.18 10.21
N GLY A 238 -20.41 -10.57 10.78
CA GLY A 238 -19.26 -11.33 11.22
C GLY A 238 -18.10 -10.48 11.75
N VAL A 239 -17.07 -11.17 12.22
CA VAL A 239 -15.83 -10.60 12.74
C VAL A 239 -14.66 -11.15 11.97
N PHE A 240 -13.81 -10.27 11.46
CA PHE A 240 -12.64 -10.61 10.66
C PHE A 240 -11.39 -9.98 11.27
N ARG A 241 -10.33 -10.77 11.47
CA ARG A 241 -9.15 -10.31 12.19
C ARG A 241 -7.91 -10.48 11.33
N ALA A 242 -6.99 -9.51 11.45
CA ALA A 242 -5.68 -9.56 10.82
C ALA A 242 -4.62 -9.03 11.77
N VAL A 243 -3.40 -9.55 11.63
CA VAL A 243 -2.21 -9.10 12.36
C VAL A 243 -1.05 -9.04 11.37
N ASP A 244 -0.23 -8.00 11.48
CA ASP A 244 1.00 -7.83 10.71
C ASP A 244 2.03 -7.08 11.58
N TRP A 245 3.29 -6.98 11.12
CA TRP A 245 4.37 -6.42 11.93
C TRP A 245 5.27 -5.49 11.10
N ILE A 246 5.92 -4.57 11.80
CA ILE A 246 7.09 -3.83 11.29
C ILE A 246 8.28 -4.18 12.18
N GLU A 247 9.40 -4.55 11.55
CA GLU A 247 10.69 -4.65 12.19
C GLU A 247 11.45 -3.33 12.09
N HIS A 248 12.23 -3.01 13.10
CA HIS A 248 13.16 -1.88 13.17
C HIS A 248 12.50 -0.49 13.17
N ASP A 249 12.69 0.27 14.23
CA ASP A 249 12.08 1.60 14.40
C ASP A 249 12.97 2.78 13.92
N GLY A 250 14.16 2.47 13.42
CA GLY A 250 15.21 3.44 13.07
C GLY A 250 16.38 3.42 14.08
N HIS A 251 16.16 2.92 15.28
CA HIS A 251 17.17 2.80 16.34
C HIS A 251 17.48 1.34 16.64
N ASP A 252 16.46 0.55 16.91
CA ASP A 252 16.58 -0.84 17.35
C ASP A 252 15.76 -1.77 16.46
N ASN A 253 16.25 -3.02 16.26
CA ASN A 253 15.52 -4.07 15.53
C ASN A 253 14.52 -4.75 16.48
N VAL A 254 13.37 -4.11 16.68
CA VAL A 254 12.27 -4.53 17.54
C VAL A 254 11.00 -4.65 16.70
N LEU A 255 10.18 -5.66 17.00
CA LEU A 255 8.90 -5.88 16.33
C LEU A 255 7.78 -5.02 16.91
N TYR A 256 7.06 -4.34 16.06
CA TYR A 256 5.82 -3.63 16.37
C TYR A 256 4.64 -4.35 15.72
N GLU A 257 3.68 -4.77 16.54
CA GLU A 257 2.49 -5.50 16.12
C GLU A 257 1.36 -4.54 15.74
N PHE A 258 0.73 -4.77 14.60
CA PHE A 258 -0.50 -4.14 14.14
C PHE A 258 -1.63 -5.15 14.20
N ARG A 259 -2.64 -4.86 14.98
CA ARG A 259 -3.78 -5.75 15.19
C ARG A 259 -5.07 -5.05 14.77
N LEU A 260 -5.86 -5.73 13.95
CA LEU A 260 -7.18 -5.27 13.54
C LEU A 260 -8.24 -6.32 13.85
N THR A 261 -9.34 -5.85 14.45
CA THR A 261 -10.61 -6.56 14.50
C THR A 261 -11.63 -5.76 13.69
N LEU A 262 -12.02 -6.27 12.52
CA LEU A 262 -13.08 -5.73 11.68
C LEU A 262 -14.40 -6.40 12.03
N THR A 263 -15.38 -5.64 12.49
CA THR A 263 -16.73 -6.11 12.73
C THR A 263 -17.68 -5.54 11.68
N LYS A 264 -18.35 -6.42 10.96
CA LYS A 264 -19.44 -6.05 10.03
C LYS A 264 -20.78 -6.36 10.69
N ARG A 265 -21.65 -5.37 10.81
CA ARG A 265 -23.00 -5.50 11.38
C ARG A 265 -24.02 -4.68 10.59
N GLY A 266 -25.04 -5.33 10.05
CA GLY A 266 -26.06 -4.67 9.22
C GLY A 266 -25.45 -4.04 7.97
N ASP A 267 -25.42 -2.73 7.88
CA ASP A 267 -24.83 -1.96 6.78
C ASP A 267 -23.65 -1.06 7.25
N GLU A 268 -23.00 -1.47 8.36
CA GLU A 268 -21.89 -0.73 8.98
C GLU A 268 -20.66 -1.59 9.20
N LEU A 269 -19.49 -0.93 9.22
CA LEU A 269 -18.20 -1.50 9.52
C LEU A 269 -17.57 -0.80 10.73
N ASP A 270 -16.96 -1.60 11.61
CA ASP A 270 -16.17 -1.12 12.73
C ASP A 270 -14.75 -1.70 12.65
N PHE A 271 -13.76 -0.82 12.54
CA PHE A 271 -12.33 -1.15 12.49
C PHE A 271 -11.72 -0.85 13.87
N ASP A 272 -11.50 -1.87 14.67
CA ASP A 272 -10.90 -1.75 16.00
C ASP A 272 -9.43 -2.20 16.00
N PHE A 273 -8.52 -1.24 16.22
CA PHE A 273 -7.06 -1.43 16.33
C PHE A 273 -6.58 -1.63 17.77
N THR A 274 -7.47 -1.90 18.71
CA THR A 274 -7.09 -2.20 20.10
C THR A 274 -6.19 -3.43 20.16
N GLY A 275 -5.08 -3.31 20.89
CA GLY A 275 -4.02 -4.35 20.99
C GLY A 275 -2.86 -4.17 20.02
N THR A 276 -2.89 -3.12 19.18
CA THR A 276 -1.72 -2.66 18.41
C THR A 276 -0.64 -2.12 19.37
N SER A 277 0.64 -2.31 19.02
CA SER A 277 1.78 -1.86 19.80
C SER A 277 1.72 -0.38 20.18
N GLU A 278 2.33 -0.02 21.31
CA GLU A 278 2.58 1.36 21.68
C GLU A 278 3.38 2.07 20.59
N GLN A 279 3.31 3.41 20.55
CA GLN A 279 4.09 4.22 19.61
C GLN A 279 5.58 3.95 19.74
N ALA A 280 6.25 3.86 18.61
CA ALA A 280 7.69 3.66 18.54
C ALA A 280 8.45 4.94 18.97
N PRO A 281 9.66 4.81 19.57
CA PRO A 281 10.51 5.94 19.82
C PRO A 281 11.07 6.57 18.53
N GLY A 282 11.07 5.84 17.43
CA GLY A 282 11.53 6.28 16.11
C GLY A 282 10.38 6.66 15.17
N PHE A 283 10.71 7.04 13.98
CA PHE A 283 9.95 7.75 12.96
C PHE A 283 8.88 6.95 12.19
N ILE A 284 8.59 5.71 12.61
CA ILE A 284 7.70 4.76 11.91
C ILE A 284 6.21 4.89 12.27
N ASN A 285 5.86 5.77 13.20
CA ASN A 285 4.49 5.97 13.66
C ASN A 285 3.62 6.65 12.60
N CYS A 286 2.30 6.58 12.77
CA CYS A 286 1.38 7.49 12.09
C CYS A 286 0.40 8.16 13.07
N THR A 287 -0.19 9.25 12.62
CA THR A 287 -1.26 9.95 13.32
C THR A 287 -2.63 9.40 12.94
N TRP A 288 -3.69 9.95 13.53
CA TRP A 288 -5.07 9.63 13.17
C TRP A 288 -5.35 9.77 11.66
N SER A 289 -4.80 10.80 11.02
CA SER A 289 -4.98 11.00 9.57
C SER A 289 -4.38 9.86 8.75
N GLY A 290 -3.20 9.38 9.15
CA GLY A 290 -2.56 8.21 8.53
C GLY A 290 -3.37 6.93 8.75
N LEU A 291 -3.91 6.71 9.94
CA LEU A 291 -4.79 5.57 10.23
C LEU A 291 -6.02 5.57 9.33
N VAL A 292 -6.74 6.68 9.25
CA VAL A 292 -7.91 6.84 8.37
C VAL A 292 -7.52 6.59 6.92
N ALA A 293 -6.41 7.15 6.46
CA ALA A 293 -5.90 6.97 5.10
C ALA A 293 -5.62 5.50 4.76
N GLY A 294 -4.99 4.75 5.66
CA GLY A 294 -4.70 3.33 5.46
C GLY A 294 -5.96 2.46 5.38
N VAL A 295 -6.95 2.69 6.25
CA VAL A 295 -8.26 2.00 6.21
C VAL A 295 -8.97 2.26 4.88
N PHE A 296 -9.00 3.52 4.46
CA PHE A 296 -9.70 3.91 3.22
C PHE A 296 -9.07 3.35 1.97
N THR A 297 -7.75 3.35 1.90
CA THR A 297 -7.00 2.76 0.79
C THR A 297 -7.33 1.28 0.60
N ALA A 298 -7.58 0.55 1.67
CA ALA A 298 -8.03 -0.84 1.61
C ALA A 298 -9.51 -0.98 1.23
N LEU A 299 -10.38 -0.10 1.75
CA LEU A 299 -11.83 -0.18 1.55
C LEU A 299 -12.25 0.06 0.10
N LEU A 300 -11.63 1.06 -0.55
CA LEU A 300 -12.02 1.49 -1.89
C LEU A 300 -12.02 0.36 -2.93
N PRO A 301 -10.91 -0.36 -3.17
CA PRO A 301 -10.87 -1.40 -4.21
C PRO A 301 -11.61 -2.68 -3.82
N THR A 302 -11.87 -2.90 -2.52
CA THR A 302 -12.56 -4.11 -2.06
C THR A 302 -14.09 -3.98 -2.08
N LEU A 303 -14.62 -2.88 -1.59
CA LEU A 303 -16.06 -2.68 -1.41
C LEU A 303 -16.67 -1.64 -2.34
N ALA A 304 -15.87 -0.69 -2.83
CA ALA A 304 -16.35 0.45 -3.61
C ALA A 304 -15.59 0.67 -4.94
N PRO A 305 -15.17 -0.37 -5.69
CA PRO A 305 -14.31 -0.20 -6.88
C PRO A 305 -14.96 0.61 -8.01
N ASN A 306 -16.28 0.69 -8.03
CA ASN A 306 -17.04 1.40 -9.03
C ASN A 306 -17.54 2.78 -8.55
N LEU A 307 -17.28 3.14 -7.28
CA LEU A 307 -17.69 4.40 -6.72
C LEU A 307 -16.58 5.45 -6.84
N ARG A 308 -16.98 6.69 -6.99
CA ARG A 308 -16.06 7.81 -6.89
C ARG A 308 -15.73 8.05 -5.43
N TRP A 309 -14.44 8.29 -5.18
CA TRP A 309 -13.99 8.60 -3.85
C TRP A 309 -14.57 9.93 -3.36
N ASN A 310 -15.25 9.89 -2.23
CA ASN A 310 -15.69 11.05 -1.46
C ASN A 310 -15.95 10.66 0.00
N GLU A 311 -16.20 11.65 0.85
CA GLU A 311 -16.34 11.42 2.28
C GLU A 311 -17.68 10.73 2.68
N GLY A 312 -18.63 10.61 1.76
CA GLY A 312 -19.84 9.80 1.98
C GLY A 312 -19.52 8.33 2.28
N LEU A 313 -18.44 7.80 1.73
CA LEU A 313 -17.97 6.44 2.01
C LEU A 313 -17.47 6.24 3.45
N LEU A 314 -17.15 7.33 4.18
CA LEU A 314 -16.76 7.27 5.61
C LEU A 314 -17.95 7.07 6.55
N ARG A 315 -19.14 7.49 6.16
CA ARG A 315 -20.29 7.57 7.07
C ARG A 315 -20.73 6.22 7.65
N PRO A 316 -20.68 5.08 6.92
CA PRO A 316 -20.97 3.77 7.49
C PRO A 316 -19.77 3.10 8.18
N VAL A 317 -18.65 3.82 8.39
CA VAL A 317 -17.40 3.27 8.93
C VAL A 317 -17.07 3.93 10.25
N SER A 318 -16.85 3.12 11.29
CA SER A 318 -16.23 3.55 12.55
C SER A 318 -14.81 3.02 12.65
N ILE A 319 -13.94 3.82 13.27
CA ILE A 319 -12.53 3.44 13.52
C ILE A 319 -12.23 3.70 14.98
N THR A 320 -11.69 2.69 15.65
CA THR A 320 -11.22 2.77 17.04
C THR A 320 -9.72 2.48 17.09
N ALA A 321 -8.94 3.39 17.67
CA ALA A 321 -7.53 3.19 17.95
C ALA A 321 -7.13 3.93 19.22
N PRO A 322 -6.56 3.25 20.22
CA PRO A 322 -6.09 3.90 21.44
C PRO A 322 -5.01 4.95 21.14
N LYS A 323 -5.06 6.07 21.83
CA LYS A 323 -4.00 7.10 21.77
C LYS A 323 -2.69 6.55 22.31
N GLY A 324 -1.57 6.98 21.71
CA GLY A 324 -0.24 6.52 22.10
C GLY A 324 0.16 5.18 21.52
N THR A 325 -0.59 4.67 20.54
CA THR A 325 -0.20 3.51 19.73
C THR A 325 0.52 3.95 18.45
N ILE A 326 1.24 3.03 17.82
CA ILE A 326 1.97 3.28 16.56
C ILE A 326 1.04 3.76 15.41
N VAL A 327 -0.25 3.44 15.49
CA VAL A 327 -1.27 3.85 14.50
C VAL A 327 -2.04 5.12 14.89
N ASN A 328 -1.84 5.64 16.10
CA ASN A 328 -2.48 6.87 16.60
C ASN A 328 -1.56 7.56 17.63
N ALA A 329 -0.38 7.95 17.17
CA ALA A 329 0.67 8.48 18.01
C ALA A 329 0.29 9.80 18.68
N ASN A 330 0.81 10.01 19.88
CA ASN A 330 0.72 11.28 20.60
C ASN A 330 1.84 12.22 20.15
N TRP A 331 1.54 13.52 20.09
CA TRP A 331 2.56 14.55 20.02
C TRP A 331 3.58 14.39 21.18
N PRO A 332 4.90 14.53 20.96
CA PRO A 332 5.60 14.88 19.72
C PRO A 332 6.26 13.69 19.00
N ALA A 333 5.65 12.52 18.96
CA ALA A 333 6.26 11.33 18.32
C ALA A 333 6.65 11.62 16.86
N PRO A 334 7.81 11.13 16.39
CA PRO A 334 8.26 11.32 15.02
C PRO A 334 7.45 10.42 14.07
N VAL A 335 7.20 10.90 12.84
CA VAL A 335 6.29 10.27 11.87
C VAL A 335 6.76 10.39 10.41
N SER A 336 8.03 10.79 10.15
CA SER A 336 8.46 11.04 8.76
C SER A 336 8.37 9.82 7.85
N SER A 337 8.38 8.60 8.39
CA SER A 337 8.19 7.37 7.63
C SER A 337 6.75 6.83 7.65
N ALA A 338 5.78 7.59 8.12
CA ALA A 338 4.40 7.12 8.31
C ALA A 338 3.84 6.37 7.10
N THR A 339 3.94 6.95 5.91
CA THR A 339 3.36 6.44 4.66
C THR A 339 3.99 5.13 4.19
N VAL A 340 5.28 4.93 4.41
CA VAL A 340 6.02 3.71 4.02
C VAL A 340 6.19 2.74 5.21
N SER A 341 5.58 3.01 6.34
CA SER A 341 5.63 2.21 7.57
C SER A 341 4.23 1.97 8.13
N ALA A 342 3.80 2.70 9.17
CA ALA A 342 2.54 2.41 9.86
C ALA A 342 1.30 2.48 8.96
N VAL A 343 1.18 3.48 8.08
CA VAL A 343 0.04 3.60 7.15
C VAL A 343 -0.02 2.42 6.18
N TRP A 344 1.15 1.96 5.71
CA TRP A 344 1.24 0.80 4.83
C TRP A 344 0.72 -0.46 5.49
N VAL A 345 1.14 -0.74 6.72
CA VAL A 345 0.71 -1.94 7.45
C VAL A 345 -0.75 -1.85 7.90
N VAL A 346 -1.25 -0.64 8.26
CA VAL A 346 -2.70 -0.42 8.46
C VAL A 346 -3.48 -0.83 7.21
N THR A 347 -2.97 -0.48 6.01
CA THR A 347 -3.60 -0.89 4.74
C THR A 347 -3.59 -2.40 4.57
N ASN A 348 -2.46 -3.07 4.85
CA ASN A 348 -2.33 -4.52 4.73
C ASN A 348 -3.33 -5.26 5.62
N VAL A 349 -3.40 -4.93 6.93
CA VAL A 349 -4.32 -5.62 7.85
C VAL A 349 -5.78 -5.30 7.50
N SER A 350 -6.07 -4.08 7.08
CA SER A 350 -7.42 -3.69 6.64
C SER A 350 -7.82 -4.43 5.36
N PHE A 351 -6.93 -4.51 4.37
CA PHE A 351 -7.18 -5.25 3.13
C PHE A 351 -7.34 -6.75 3.37
N SER A 352 -6.51 -7.36 4.24
CA SER A 352 -6.62 -8.77 4.61
C SER A 352 -7.97 -9.08 5.27
N ALA A 353 -8.43 -8.25 6.20
CA ALA A 353 -9.72 -8.44 6.87
C ALA A 353 -10.90 -8.22 5.90
N LEU A 354 -10.85 -7.19 5.07
CA LEU A 354 -11.86 -6.91 4.03
C LEU A 354 -11.90 -8.00 2.97
N SER A 355 -10.75 -8.53 2.52
CA SER A 355 -10.68 -9.64 1.57
C SER A 355 -11.38 -10.90 2.11
N ARG A 356 -11.24 -11.16 3.42
CA ARG A 356 -11.96 -12.26 4.08
C ARG A 356 -13.47 -12.00 4.12
N LEU A 357 -13.89 -10.77 4.44
CA LEU A 357 -15.30 -10.38 4.44
C LEU A 357 -15.94 -10.55 3.05
N VAL A 358 -15.38 -9.94 2.00
CA VAL A 358 -15.99 -9.99 0.66
C VAL A 358 -16.01 -11.40 0.08
N THR A 359 -15.07 -12.27 0.45
CA THR A 359 -15.05 -13.66 0.00
C THR A 359 -16.19 -14.50 0.57
N THR A 360 -16.86 -14.06 1.62
CA THR A 360 -18.04 -14.74 2.19
C THR A 360 -19.28 -14.65 1.29
N SER A 361 -19.34 -13.70 0.34
CA SER A 361 -20.44 -13.51 -0.60
C SER A 361 -19.97 -13.75 -2.05
N PRO A 362 -20.61 -14.66 -2.81
CA PRO A 362 -20.25 -14.91 -4.21
C PRO A 362 -20.25 -13.65 -5.09
N ASP A 363 -21.15 -12.70 -4.83
CA ASP A 363 -21.37 -11.52 -5.67
C ASP A 363 -20.13 -10.58 -5.70
N VAL A 364 -19.38 -10.53 -4.60
CA VAL A 364 -18.20 -9.66 -4.44
C VAL A 364 -16.90 -10.41 -4.14
N ALA A 365 -16.94 -11.75 -4.04
CA ALA A 365 -15.77 -12.59 -3.71
C ALA A 365 -14.56 -12.36 -4.60
N ARG A 366 -14.79 -11.94 -5.86
CA ARG A 366 -13.74 -11.61 -6.83
C ARG A 366 -12.87 -10.41 -6.43
N HIS A 367 -13.32 -9.59 -5.49
CA HIS A 367 -12.56 -8.44 -4.98
C HIS A 367 -11.60 -8.82 -3.84
N GLY A 368 -11.74 -10.02 -3.27
CA GLY A 368 -10.84 -10.53 -2.23
C GLY A 368 -9.56 -11.09 -2.84
N ALA A 369 -8.42 -10.69 -2.29
CA ALA A 369 -7.11 -11.10 -2.78
C ALA A 369 -6.09 -11.27 -1.64
N GLY A 370 -4.95 -11.88 -1.95
CA GLY A 370 -3.74 -11.77 -1.13
C GLY A 370 -3.22 -10.34 -1.10
N VAL A 371 -2.35 -10.02 -0.16
CA VAL A 371 -1.80 -8.66 -0.02
C VAL A 371 -0.87 -8.35 -1.20
N THR A 372 -1.07 -7.19 -1.81
CA THR A 372 -0.20 -6.64 -2.85
C THR A 372 1.00 -5.98 -2.19
N LYS A 373 2.22 -6.38 -2.56
CA LYS A 373 3.48 -5.77 -2.10
C LYS A 373 3.37 -5.21 -0.66
N GLY A 374 3.42 -6.09 0.32
CA GLY A 374 3.12 -5.78 1.72
C GLY A 374 4.04 -4.74 2.39
N SER A 375 5.11 -4.33 1.72
CA SER A 375 6.08 -3.35 2.23
C SER A 375 6.51 -2.35 1.18
N MET A 376 6.99 -1.18 1.63
CA MET A 376 7.61 -0.16 0.80
C MET A 376 9.07 0.00 1.19
N THR A 377 9.97 0.17 0.20
CA THR A 377 11.36 0.53 0.41
C THR A 377 11.74 1.64 -0.55
N VAL A 378 12.24 2.75 -0.04
CA VAL A 378 12.68 3.90 -0.81
C VAL A 378 14.19 4.00 -0.76
N MET A 379 14.83 4.16 -1.92
CA MET A 379 16.24 4.49 -2.03
C MET A 379 16.39 6.00 -2.25
N VAL A 380 17.12 6.65 -1.36
CA VAL A 380 17.50 8.07 -1.47
C VAL A 380 18.98 8.14 -1.78
N LEU A 381 19.34 8.91 -2.81
CA LEU A 381 20.71 9.15 -3.23
C LEU A 381 21.02 10.65 -3.20
N ASN A 382 22.17 11.02 -2.73
CA ASN A 382 22.65 12.41 -2.80
C ASN A 382 24.18 12.49 -2.94
N GLY A 383 24.64 13.63 -3.46
CA GLY A 383 26.04 13.91 -3.71
C GLY A 383 26.23 15.30 -4.32
N LEU A 384 27.28 15.45 -5.09
CA LEU A 384 27.56 16.67 -5.85
C LEU A 384 27.79 16.34 -7.31
N TYR A 385 27.30 17.17 -8.20
CA TYR A 385 27.69 17.14 -9.60
C TYR A 385 29.15 17.56 -9.77
N PRO A 386 29.78 17.28 -10.92
CA PRO A 386 31.19 17.67 -11.15
C PRO A 386 31.49 19.17 -11.06
N ASP A 387 30.48 20.02 -11.28
CA ASP A 387 30.55 21.46 -11.13
C ASP A 387 30.37 21.94 -9.67
N GLY A 388 30.06 21.03 -8.75
CA GLY A 388 29.88 21.30 -7.32
C GLY A 388 28.45 21.57 -6.91
N ASP A 389 27.49 21.58 -7.84
CA ASP A 389 26.08 21.73 -7.51
C ASP A 389 25.54 20.51 -6.76
N PRO A 390 24.57 20.66 -5.83
CA PRO A 390 23.96 19.55 -5.15
C PRO A 390 23.22 18.61 -6.09
N TYR A 391 23.46 17.31 -5.94
CA TYR A 391 22.71 16.24 -6.57
C TYR A 391 21.84 15.53 -5.52
N GLY A 392 20.62 15.19 -5.87
CA GLY A 392 19.77 14.36 -5.03
C GLY A 392 18.55 13.84 -5.75
N THR A 393 18.20 12.57 -5.50
CA THR A 393 17.07 11.91 -6.13
C THR A 393 16.51 10.79 -5.24
N PHE A 394 15.23 10.45 -5.50
CA PHE A 394 14.60 9.23 -5.02
C PHE A 394 14.52 8.23 -6.17
N LEU A 395 14.89 6.98 -5.91
CA LEU A 395 14.61 5.89 -6.83
C LEU A 395 13.27 5.26 -6.44
N LEU A 396 12.29 5.44 -7.31
CA LEU A 396 10.90 5.03 -7.09
C LEU A 396 10.57 3.67 -7.72
N ASP A 397 11.61 2.87 -7.98
CA ASP A 397 11.46 1.48 -8.47
C ASP A 397 10.66 0.60 -7.49
N SER A 398 10.54 1.03 -6.23
CA SER A 398 9.67 0.42 -5.22
C SER A 398 8.21 0.32 -5.65
N THR A 399 7.78 1.15 -6.61
CA THR A 399 6.43 1.03 -7.19
C THR A 399 6.24 -0.21 -8.06
N ALA A 400 7.27 -1.05 -8.27
CA ALA A 400 7.22 -2.28 -9.08
C ALA A 400 7.04 -3.57 -8.26
N GLY A 401 6.32 -3.54 -7.17
CA GLY A 401 6.02 -4.72 -6.37
C GLY A 401 5.04 -5.71 -7.02
N GLY A 402 4.95 -6.91 -6.49
CA GLY A 402 4.02 -7.94 -6.99
C GLY A 402 2.59 -7.74 -6.49
N GLY A 403 1.60 -7.90 -7.36
CA GLY A 403 0.18 -7.87 -6.99
C GLY A 403 -0.26 -9.11 -6.22
N GLY A 404 -1.20 -8.98 -5.29
CA GLY A 404 -1.83 -10.13 -4.63
C GLY A 404 -2.65 -10.96 -5.61
N ALA A 405 -2.72 -12.27 -5.36
CA ALA A 405 -3.54 -13.19 -6.14
C ALA A 405 -5.01 -13.08 -5.79
N TYR A 406 -5.88 -13.22 -6.77
CA TYR A 406 -7.33 -13.22 -6.62
C TYR A 406 -7.92 -14.65 -6.67
N ALA A 407 -9.22 -14.75 -6.49
CA ALA A 407 -9.90 -16.04 -6.48
C ALA A 407 -9.83 -16.79 -7.83
N ASP A 408 -9.75 -16.08 -8.94
CA ASP A 408 -9.89 -16.55 -10.31
C ASP A 408 -8.70 -16.25 -11.23
N HIS A 409 -7.72 -15.47 -10.76
CA HIS A 409 -6.51 -15.15 -11.53
C HIS A 409 -5.30 -14.88 -10.64
N ASP A 410 -4.13 -15.04 -11.25
CA ASP A 410 -2.85 -14.74 -10.62
C ASP A 410 -2.69 -13.24 -10.37
N GLY A 411 -1.88 -12.90 -9.36
CA GLY A 411 -1.45 -11.53 -9.12
C GLY A 411 -0.59 -11.02 -10.28
N LEU A 412 -0.73 -9.73 -10.58
CA LEU A 412 0.04 -9.07 -11.63
C LEU A 412 1.52 -8.95 -11.24
N THR A 413 2.41 -9.37 -12.12
CA THR A 413 3.85 -9.18 -11.97
C THR A 413 4.20 -7.70 -12.13
N ALA A 414 5.02 -7.16 -11.22
CA ALA A 414 5.40 -5.73 -11.18
C ALA A 414 4.17 -4.80 -11.29
N SER A 415 3.12 -5.12 -10.53
CA SER A 415 1.79 -4.49 -10.66
C SER A 415 1.73 -3.03 -10.22
N GLY A 416 2.72 -2.57 -9.50
CA GLY A 416 2.67 -1.27 -8.85
C GLY A 416 2.21 -1.34 -7.39
N ASP A 417 1.83 -0.20 -6.85
CA ASP A 417 1.38 -0.04 -5.48
C ASP A 417 -0.14 0.01 -5.39
N PHE A 418 -0.66 -0.65 -4.38
CA PHE A 418 -2.08 -0.64 -4.10
C PHE A 418 -2.61 0.76 -3.76
N CYS A 419 -1.80 1.57 -3.10
CA CYS A 419 -2.14 2.93 -2.70
C CYS A 419 -1.91 3.99 -3.79
N VAL A 420 -1.21 3.65 -4.87
CA VAL A 420 -0.93 4.54 -6.00
C VAL A 420 -1.38 3.87 -7.30
N PRO A 421 -2.66 3.99 -7.69
CA PRO A 421 -3.20 3.25 -8.83
C PRO A 421 -2.63 3.64 -10.20
N ARG A 422 -1.93 4.77 -10.30
CA ARG A 422 -1.32 5.30 -11.54
C ARG A 422 0.18 5.58 -11.42
N PRO A 423 0.98 4.72 -10.76
CA PRO A 423 2.41 4.96 -10.66
C PRO A 423 3.09 4.67 -11.99
N ALA A 424 4.25 5.29 -12.19
CA ALA A 424 5.19 4.87 -13.21
C ALA A 424 6.57 4.64 -12.58
N ILE A 425 7.25 3.60 -13.02
CA ILE A 425 8.67 3.44 -12.73
C ILE A 425 9.41 4.38 -13.66
N ALA A 426 10.34 5.18 -13.12
CA ALA A 426 11.15 6.04 -13.94
C ALA A 426 11.99 5.23 -14.93
N ASN A 427 12.25 5.82 -16.10
CA ASN A 427 13.09 5.23 -17.12
C ASN A 427 14.55 5.15 -16.61
N VAL A 428 15.20 4.02 -16.82
CA VAL A 428 16.61 3.81 -16.44
C VAL A 428 17.51 4.86 -17.08
N GLU A 429 17.34 5.11 -18.38
CA GLU A 429 18.13 6.08 -19.13
C GLU A 429 17.96 7.52 -18.62
N SER A 430 16.76 7.88 -18.14
CA SER A 430 16.52 9.19 -17.51
C SER A 430 17.29 9.31 -16.20
N HIS A 431 17.23 8.27 -15.35
CA HIS A 431 17.97 8.26 -14.09
C HIS A 431 19.49 8.28 -14.30
N GLU A 432 19.99 7.58 -15.32
CA GLU A 432 21.42 7.56 -15.66
C GLU A 432 21.88 8.87 -16.31
N ALA A 433 21.02 9.55 -17.07
CA ALA A 433 21.32 10.83 -17.69
C ALA A 433 21.36 11.99 -16.69
N ASP A 434 20.42 11.99 -15.75
CA ASP A 434 20.30 13.05 -14.73
C ASP A 434 21.12 12.74 -13.47
N GLY A 435 21.39 11.45 -13.23
CA GLY A 435 22.03 10.96 -12.03
C GLY A 435 23.48 10.58 -12.23
N GLN A 436 24.15 10.34 -11.10
CA GLN A 436 25.52 9.86 -11.08
C GLN A 436 25.57 8.34 -10.77
N ILE A 437 24.67 7.59 -11.41
CA ILE A 437 24.50 6.16 -11.23
C ILE A 437 24.49 5.42 -12.56
N LEU A 438 24.79 4.12 -12.49
CA LEU A 438 24.62 3.17 -13.58
C LEU A 438 23.86 1.96 -13.03
N PHE A 439 22.75 1.59 -13.69
CA PHE A 439 22.03 0.37 -13.36
C PHE A 439 22.81 -0.85 -13.88
N LEU A 440 23.06 -1.79 -13.00
CA LEU A 440 23.71 -3.05 -13.32
C LEU A 440 22.71 -4.08 -13.82
N TYR A 441 21.52 -4.10 -13.22
CA TYR A 441 20.32 -4.76 -13.73
C TYR A 441 19.06 -4.12 -13.11
N ARG A 442 17.92 -4.32 -13.76
CA ARG A 442 16.58 -4.15 -13.25
C ARG A 442 15.68 -5.20 -13.92
N GLY A 443 15.11 -6.10 -13.17
CA GLY A 443 14.34 -7.22 -13.75
C GLY A 443 13.48 -7.96 -12.74
N ILE A 444 12.63 -8.84 -13.27
CA ILE A 444 11.75 -9.69 -12.47
C ILE A 444 12.59 -10.66 -11.62
N LEU A 445 12.25 -10.75 -10.34
CA LEU A 445 12.91 -11.65 -9.39
C LEU A 445 12.17 -13.00 -9.35
N PRO A 446 12.80 -14.10 -9.78
CA PRO A 446 12.19 -15.43 -9.67
C PRO A 446 11.87 -15.81 -8.21
N ASP A 447 10.86 -16.66 -8.01
CA ASP A 447 10.40 -17.16 -6.70
C ASP A 447 10.02 -16.06 -5.70
N SER A 448 9.77 -14.86 -6.16
CA SER A 448 9.36 -13.75 -5.29
C SER A 448 7.87 -13.70 -5.01
N ALA A 449 7.05 -14.29 -5.87
CA ALA A 449 5.60 -14.34 -5.72
C ALA A 449 5.17 -15.34 -4.65
N GLY A 450 4.19 -14.99 -3.84
CA GLY A 450 3.58 -15.91 -2.88
C GLY A 450 2.91 -17.09 -3.57
N PRO A 451 3.28 -18.33 -3.21
CA PRO A 451 2.68 -19.52 -3.79
C PRO A 451 1.19 -19.65 -3.45
N GLY A 452 0.42 -20.16 -4.37
CA GLY A 452 -1.01 -20.40 -4.20
C GLY A 452 -1.62 -21.20 -5.34
N ARG A 453 -2.87 -21.58 -5.24
CA ARG A 453 -3.66 -22.08 -6.37
C ARG A 453 -3.70 -21.03 -7.47
N GLN A 454 -3.87 -19.78 -7.09
CA GLN A 454 -3.48 -18.62 -7.87
C GLN A 454 -2.23 -18.02 -7.24
N ARG A 455 -1.18 -17.85 -8.04
CA ARG A 455 0.10 -17.34 -7.61
C ARG A 455 0.04 -15.82 -7.46
N GLY A 456 0.65 -15.25 -6.43
CA GLY A 456 0.91 -13.82 -6.36
C GLY A 456 1.71 -13.34 -7.57
N GLY A 457 1.79 -12.03 -7.77
CA GLY A 457 2.65 -11.41 -8.76
C GLY A 457 4.12 -11.41 -8.31
N SER A 458 5.03 -11.64 -9.26
CA SER A 458 6.46 -11.51 -8.99
C SER A 458 6.86 -10.02 -8.90
N THR A 459 7.88 -9.73 -8.12
CA THR A 459 8.42 -8.38 -7.94
C THR A 459 9.65 -8.13 -8.80
N VAL A 460 10.16 -6.88 -8.74
CA VAL A 460 11.40 -6.45 -9.37
C VAL A 460 12.52 -6.44 -8.34
N GLY A 461 13.71 -6.84 -8.77
CA GLY A 461 14.98 -6.57 -8.11
C GLY A 461 15.86 -5.73 -9.01
N LEU A 462 16.76 -4.97 -8.41
CA LEU A 462 17.70 -4.13 -9.14
C LEU A 462 19.04 -4.03 -8.43
N ALA A 463 20.07 -3.62 -9.18
CA ALA A 463 21.34 -3.19 -8.62
C ALA A 463 21.90 -2.01 -9.40
N LEU A 464 22.61 -1.14 -8.69
CA LEU A 464 23.26 0.04 -9.26
C LEU A 464 24.62 0.31 -8.63
N THR A 465 25.43 1.12 -9.31
CA THR A 465 26.76 1.56 -8.88
C THR A 465 26.93 3.06 -9.17
N PRO A 466 27.78 3.79 -8.41
CA PRO A 466 28.16 5.16 -8.77
C PRO A 466 28.82 5.21 -10.15
N HIS A 467 28.42 6.18 -10.96
CA HIS A 467 28.98 6.44 -12.29
C HIS A 467 29.21 7.93 -12.50
N GLY A 468 30.35 8.32 -13.07
CA GLY A 468 30.68 9.74 -13.23
C GLY A 468 31.10 10.48 -11.96
N THR A 469 31.08 9.80 -10.81
CA THR A 469 31.51 10.31 -9.50
C THR A 469 32.32 9.27 -8.75
N ASP A 470 33.06 9.69 -7.72
CA ASP A 470 33.87 8.78 -6.88
C ASP A 470 33.04 8.19 -5.73
N GLN A 471 31.97 8.88 -5.31
CA GLN A 471 31.09 8.42 -4.25
C GLN A 471 29.73 9.13 -4.25
N LEU A 472 28.72 8.44 -3.72
CA LEU A 472 27.40 8.96 -3.37
C LEU A 472 27.07 8.59 -1.94
N GLN A 473 26.29 9.42 -1.26
CA GLN A 473 25.60 9.02 -0.05
C GLN A 473 24.27 8.36 -0.44
N ALA A 474 23.99 7.23 0.17
CA ALA A 474 22.79 6.46 -0.05
C ALA A 474 22.07 6.18 1.27
N MET A 475 20.75 6.02 1.21
CA MET A 475 19.93 5.63 2.33
C MET A 475 18.81 4.74 1.81
N LEU A 476 18.55 3.62 2.49
CA LEU A 476 17.35 2.81 2.32
C LEU A 476 16.43 3.01 3.52
N VAL A 477 15.16 3.26 3.24
CA VAL A 477 14.10 3.37 4.25
C VAL A 477 12.96 2.45 3.86
N GLY A 478 12.64 1.49 4.72
CA GLY A 478 11.55 0.55 4.43
C GLY A 478 11.27 -0.39 5.60
N HIS A 479 10.56 -1.47 5.31
CA HIS A 479 10.32 -2.61 6.18
C HIS A 479 10.15 -3.88 5.33
N GLY A 480 9.97 -5.03 5.95
CA GLY A 480 9.72 -6.27 5.23
C GLY A 480 10.96 -7.03 4.79
N VAL A 481 12.11 -6.82 5.45
CA VAL A 481 13.35 -7.61 5.23
C VAL A 481 13.29 -8.92 6.02
N GLU A 482 12.72 -8.88 7.22
CA GLU A 482 12.57 -10.03 8.13
C GLU A 482 11.09 -10.31 8.46
N VAL A 483 10.15 -9.65 7.77
CA VAL A 483 8.71 -9.85 7.87
C VAL A 483 8.12 -9.95 6.48
N PRO A 484 7.51 -11.09 6.10
CA PRO A 484 6.84 -11.24 4.80
C PRO A 484 5.43 -10.64 4.87
N ASN A 485 5.33 -9.31 4.78
CA ASN A 485 4.08 -8.56 4.93
C ASN A 485 3.06 -8.80 3.80
N SER A 486 3.50 -9.40 2.68
CA SER A 486 2.60 -9.79 1.58
C SER A 486 1.84 -11.07 1.92
N ALA A 487 0.94 -11.00 2.87
CA ALA A 487 0.20 -12.17 3.34
C ALA A 487 -0.62 -12.83 2.22
N GLY A 488 -0.53 -14.17 2.15
CA GLY A 488 -1.44 -14.98 1.35
C GLY A 488 -2.80 -15.14 2.02
N ILE A 489 -3.76 -15.74 1.32
CA ILE A 489 -5.12 -15.93 1.83
C ILE A 489 -5.65 -17.32 1.47
N PHE A 490 -6.42 -17.93 2.39
CA PHE A 490 -7.11 -19.21 2.19
C PHE A 490 -6.20 -20.40 1.79
N GLY A 491 -5.02 -20.47 2.40
CA GLY A 491 -4.00 -21.47 2.09
C GLY A 491 -2.98 -21.01 1.04
N GLY A 492 -3.15 -19.80 0.50
CA GLY A 492 -2.07 -19.14 -0.21
C GLY A 492 -0.96 -18.71 0.76
N MET A 493 0.27 -18.72 0.29
CA MET A 493 1.47 -18.42 1.06
C MET A 493 1.88 -16.96 0.88
N GLU A 494 2.75 -16.48 1.76
CA GLU A 494 3.30 -15.14 1.74
C GLU A 494 4.17 -14.90 0.51
N GLY A 495 4.23 -13.65 0.02
CA GLY A 495 5.23 -13.20 -0.94
C GLY A 495 6.62 -13.10 -0.30
N SER A 496 7.65 -12.89 -1.14
CA SER A 496 9.04 -12.73 -0.70
C SER A 496 9.21 -11.57 0.28
N CYS A 497 10.24 -11.65 1.11
CA CYS A 497 10.77 -10.48 1.82
C CYS A 497 11.58 -9.57 0.87
N ASN A 498 11.78 -8.32 1.29
CA ASN A 498 12.74 -7.42 0.67
C ASN A 498 14.16 -7.96 0.89
N ARG A 499 15.04 -7.65 -0.04
CA ARG A 499 16.46 -7.99 0.08
C ARG A 499 17.28 -6.73 -0.15
N ASN A 500 18.08 -6.35 0.82
CA ASN A 500 18.95 -5.17 0.79
C ASN A 500 20.39 -5.61 0.96
N GLU A 501 21.27 -5.34 -0.01
CA GLU A 501 22.66 -5.74 0.01
C GLU A 501 23.58 -4.64 -0.50
N LEU A 502 24.70 -4.45 0.20
CA LEU A 502 25.80 -3.63 -0.22
C LEU A 502 26.98 -4.55 -0.57
N LEU A 503 27.51 -4.43 -1.77
CA LEU A 503 28.64 -5.20 -2.27
C LEU A 503 29.81 -4.24 -2.45
N HIS A 504 30.89 -4.49 -1.71
CA HIS A 504 32.10 -3.70 -1.78
C HIS A 504 33.08 -4.28 -2.79
N ARG A 505 33.70 -3.43 -3.60
CA ARG A 505 34.77 -3.79 -4.53
C ARG A 505 34.38 -4.96 -5.43
N VAL A 506 33.25 -4.88 -6.09
CA VAL A 506 32.76 -5.92 -6.99
C VAL A 506 33.70 -6.09 -8.16
N GLU A 507 34.28 -7.29 -8.30
CA GLU A 507 35.18 -7.62 -9.41
C GLU A 507 34.39 -7.67 -10.73
N GLY A 508 34.95 -7.03 -11.77
CA GLY A 508 34.34 -7.07 -13.10
C GLY A 508 33.14 -6.14 -13.31
N VAL A 509 32.78 -5.32 -12.33
CA VAL A 509 31.82 -4.22 -12.52
C VAL A 509 32.44 -3.19 -13.45
N SER A 510 32.24 -3.41 -14.74
CA SER A 510 32.60 -2.50 -15.82
C SER A 510 31.35 -2.07 -16.54
N PRO A 511 31.23 -0.80 -16.94
CA PRO A 511 30.03 -0.34 -17.70
C PRO A 511 29.89 -1.00 -19.08
N VAL A 512 30.88 -1.77 -19.51
CA VAL A 512 30.86 -2.47 -20.81
C VAL A 512 30.92 -3.98 -20.54
N GLY A 513 29.82 -4.70 -20.67
CA GLY A 513 29.77 -6.16 -20.55
C GLY A 513 29.07 -6.67 -19.30
N LEU A 514 28.36 -5.83 -18.63
CA LEU A 514 27.65 -6.15 -17.42
C LEU A 514 26.22 -6.58 -17.66
N ILE A 515 25.97 -7.73 -17.22
CA ILE A 515 24.91 -8.15 -16.38
C ILE A 515 23.58 -8.10 -16.78
N THR A 516 23.08 -8.99 -16.54
CA THR A 516 22.05 -9.44 -17.30
C THR A 516 20.85 -9.97 -16.58
N SER A 517 20.91 -10.39 -15.37
CA SER A 517 19.76 -10.84 -14.62
C SER A 517 20.00 -10.85 -13.10
N ALA A 518 18.91 -10.87 -12.32
CA ALA A 518 18.98 -11.06 -10.88
C ALA A 518 19.67 -12.37 -10.48
N ALA A 519 19.67 -13.38 -11.34
CA ALA A 519 20.37 -14.64 -11.10
C ALA A 519 21.89 -14.49 -11.16
N ASP A 520 22.41 -13.59 -11.98
CA ASP A 520 23.85 -13.36 -12.10
C ASP A 520 24.43 -12.64 -10.90
N HIS A 521 23.61 -11.88 -10.18
CA HIS A 521 23.95 -11.16 -8.95
C HIS A 521 24.54 -12.10 -7.86
N GLU A 522 24.05 -13.32 -7.75
CA GLU A 522 24.57 -14.30 -6.80
C GLU A 522 26.01 -14.73 -7.10
N SER A 523 26.44 -14.63 -8.35
CA SER A 523 27.77 -14.99 -8.82
C SER A 523 28.79 -13.86 -8.65
N TRP A 524 28.40 -12.66 -8.29
CA TRP A 524 29.30 -11.53 -8.16
C TRP A 524 30.29 -11.72 -7.01
N VAL A 525 31.57 -11.49 -7.31
CA VAL A 525 32.67 -11.58 -6.36
C VAL A 525 32.89 -10.21 -5.73
N GLY A 526 32.86 -10.14 -4.43
CA GLY A 526 33.05 -8.94 -3.62
C GLY A 526 32.71 -9.23 -2.16
N GLU A 527 33.02 -8.29 -1.28
CA GLU A 527 32.59 -8.36 0.11
C GLU A 527 31.11 -7.96 0.20
N ARG A 528 30.25 -8.87 0.67
CA ARG A 528 28.81 -8.71 0.72
C ARG A 528 28.33 -8.41 2.13
N GLU A 529 27.63 -7.29 2.30
CA GLU A 529 26.93 -6.90 3.51
C GLU A 529 25.43 -7.01 3.28
N VAL A 530 24.74 -7.84 4.09
CA VAL A 530 23.27 -7.89 4.11
C VAL A 530 22.79 -6.82 5.07
N MET A 531 22.00 -5.90 4.57
CA MET A 531 21.48 -4.76 5.34
C MET A 531 20.09 -5.06 5.91
N ASN A 532 19.79 -4.49 7.07
CA ASN A 532 18.46 -4.50 7.66
C ASN A 532 17.46 -3.58 6.90
N ALA A 533 16.26 -3.43 7.41
CA ALA A 533 15.21 -2.60 6.80
C ALA A 533 15.51 -1.08 6.83
N LYS A 534 16.36 -0.64 7.75
CA LYS A 534 16.72 0.77 7.98
C LYS A 534 18.21 0.91 8.31
N PRO A 535 19.10 0.62 7.34
CA PRO A 535 20.54 0.54 7.59
C PRO A 535 21.19 1.90 7.88
N GLY A 536 20.41 3.00 7.84
CA GLY A 536 20.95 4.33 7.97
C GLY A 536 21.58 4.84 6.68
N PHE A 537 22.44 5.87 6.80
CA PHE A 537 23.22 6.36 5.69
C PHE A 537 24.46 5.48 5.47
N PHE A 538 24.71 5.14 4.22
CA PHE A 538 25.93 4.48 3.80
C PHE A 538 26.53 5.16 2.58
N THR A 539 27.83 4.97 2.39
CA THR A 539 28.56 5.56 1.26
C THR A 539 28.75 4.51 0.18
N LEU A 540 28.22 4.77 -1.00
CA LEU A 540 28.55 4.02 -2.23
C LEU A 540 29.80 4.65 -2.86
N ARG A 541 30.88 3.89 -2.98
CA ARG A 541 32.13 4.30 -3.65
C ARG A 541 32.18 3.73 -5.04
N ARG A 542 32.98 4.31 -5.89
CA ARG A 542 33.29 3.74 -7.20
C ARG A 542 33.77 2.29 -7.04
N GLY A 543 33.10 1.36 -7.72
CA GLY A 543 33.34 -0.10 -7.63
C GLY A 543 32.50 -0.81 -6.57
N ASP A 544 31.76 -0.10 -5.73
CA ASP A 544 30.71 -0.71 -4.90
C ASP A 544 29.41 -0.83 -5.71
N ALA A 545 28.55 -1.77 -5.33
CA ALA A 545 27.20 -1.90 -5.86
C ALA A 545 26.19 -2.05 -4.71
N VAL A 546 25.04 -1.40 -4.83
CA VAL A 546 23.89 -1.69 -3.96
C VAL A 546 22.87 -2.48 -4.75
N SER A 547 22.36 -3.56 -4.16
CA SER A 547 21.28 -4.37 -4.71
C SER A 547 20.12 -4.38 -3.72
N TYR A 548 18.90 -4.19 -4.21
CA TYR A 548 17.70 -4.31 -3.41
C TYR A 548 16.51 -4.82 -4.22
N SER A 549 15.55 -5.39 -3.53
CA SER A 549 14.31 -5.89 -4.12
C SER A 549 13.12 -5.53 -3.26
N PHE A 550 11.93 -5.70 -3.82
CA PHE A 550 10.67 -5.45 -3.15
C PHE A 550 9.94 -6.76 -2.85
N GLN A 551 8.81 -6.69 -2.16
CA GLN A 551 8.00 -7.89 -1.91
C GLN A 551 7.18 -8.28 -3.13
N GLY A 552 7.08 -9.59 -3.40
CA GLY A 552 6.08 -10.16 -4.28
C GLY A 552 4.69 -10.10 -3.64
N GLY A 553 3.63 -10.35 -4.41
CA GLY A 553 2.28 -10.41 -3.88
C GLY A 553 1.97 -11.74 -3.17
N GLY A 554 1.04 -11.72 -2.22
CA GLY A 554 0.56 -12.91 -1.53
C GLY A 554 -0.25 -13.84 -2.44
N GLY A 555 -0.16 -15.16 -2.21
CA GLY A 555 -0.89 -16.20 -2.95
C GLY A 555 -2.34 -16.36 -2.50
N TYR A 556 -3.14 -17.06 -3.30
CA TYR A 556 -4.53 -17.40 -2.98
C TYR A 556 -4.78 -18.92 -3.12
N GLY A 557 -5.23 -19.56 -2.05
CA GLY A 557 -5.53 -21.00 -2.02
C GLY A 557 -4.29 -21.91 -2.01
N ASP A 558 -4.47 -23.18 -1.69
CA ASP A 558 -3.36 -24.16 -1.57
C ASP A 558 -2.54 -24.26 -2.87
N PRO A 559 -1.23 -24.03 -2.87
CA PRO A 559 -0.38 -24.14 -4.05
C PRO A 559 -0.37 -25.55 -4.67
N VAL A 560 -0.63 -26.60 -3.90
CA VAL A 560 -0.73 -27.99 -4.42
C VAL A 560 -1.97 -28.18 -5.31
N ASP A 561 -2.93 -27.27 -5.25
CA ASP A 561 -4.12 -27.27 -6.11
C ASP A 561 -3.97 -26.42 -7.39
N ARG A 562 -2.80 -25.76 -7.61
CA ARG A 562 -2.52 -25.00 -8.83
C ARG A 562 -2.47 -25.92 -10.04
N ASP A 563 -3.04 -25.48 -11.17
CA ASP A 563 -2.95 -26.20 -12.44
C ASP A 563 -1.47 -26.47 -12.79
N PRO A 564 -1.07 -27.77 -13.01
CA PRO A 564 0.31 -28.13 -13.32
C PRO A 564 0.85 -27.46 -14.59
N ASP A 565 0.00 -27.23 -15.59
CA ASP A 565 0.41 -26.58 -16.84
C ASP A 565 0.76 -25.09 -16.61
N LEU A 566 0.04 -24.40 -15.71
CA LEU A 566 0.39 -23.03 -15.31
C LEU A 566 1.73 -23.00 -14.58
N VAL A 567 2.01 -23.98 -13.69
CA VAL A 567 3.32 -24.04 -13.00
C VAL A 567 4.44 -24.32 -14.00
N ALA A 568 4.25 -25.25 -14.95
CA ALA A 568 5.23 -25.51 -16.00
C ALA A 568 5.49 -24.25 -16.86
N HIS A 569 4.46 -23.48 -17.16
CA HIS A 569 4.57 -22.18 -17.84
C HIS A 569 5.37 -21.18 -16.98
N ASP A 570 5.09 -21.07 -15.68
CA ASP A 570 5.82 -20.19 -14.75
C ASP A 570 7.31 -20.56 -14.70
N VAL A 571 7.64 -21.86 -14.76
CA VAL A 571 9.06 -22.31 -14.86
C VAL A 571 9.67 -21.91 -16.19
N ALA A 572 8.97 -22.11 -17.30
CA ALA A 572 9.46 -21.75 -18.63
C ALA A 572 9.69 -20.23 -18.79
N THR A 573 8.88 -19.41 -18.11
CA THR A 573 9.01 -17.93 -18.09
C THR A 573 9.91 -17.40 -16.97
N ARG A 574 10.55 -18.31 -16.21
CA ARG A 574 11.47 -17.97 -15.10
C ARG A 574 10.81 -17.18 -13.96
N GLN A 575 9.54 -17.31 -13.76
CA GLN A 575 8.83 -16.74 -12.61
C GLN A 575 8.94 -17.63 -11.36
N VAL A 576 9.00 -18.96 -11.59
CA VAL A 576 9.19 -19.98 -10.57
C VAL A 576 10.40 -20.85 -10.95
N SER A 577 11.27 -21.15 -10.00
CA SER A 577 12.36 -22.11 -10.23
C SER A 577 11.83 -23.55 -10.29
N ARG A 578 12.60 -24.47 -10.92
CA ARG A 578 12.26 -25.89 -10.95
C ARG A 578 12.16 -26.47 -9.53
N ASP A 579 13.06 -26.05 -8.65
CA ASP A 579 13.11 -26.50 -7.26
C ASP A 579 11.85 -26.08 -6.50
N SER A 580 11.42 -24.81 -6.61
CA SER A 580 10.18 -24.31 -6.03
C SER A 580 8.93 -24.98 -6.63
N ALA A 581 8.92 -25.23 -7.96
CA ALA A 581 7.84 -25.95 -8.61
C ALA A 581 7.65 -27.36 -8.01
N ALA A 582 8.75 -28.10 -7.81
CA ALA A 582 8.71 -29.44 -7.21
C ALA A 582 8.45 -29.42 -5.69
N ALA A 583 9.06 -28.49 -4.95
CA ALA A 583 8.99 -28.47 -3.49
C ALA A 583 7.64 -27.94 -2.99
N ILE A 584 7.11 -26.86 -3.58
CA ILE A 584 5.95 -26.12 -3.08
C ILE A 584 4.66 -26.51 -3.84
N TYR A 585 4.69 -26.52 -5.16
CA TYR A 585 3.52 -26.83 -5.99
C TYR A 585 3.37 -28.34 -6.27
N GLY A 586 4.42 -29.12 -5.99
CA GLY A 586 4.44 -30.55 -6.29
C GLY A 586 4.43 -30.83 -7.78
N VAL A 587 4.96 -29.93 -8.62
CA VAL A 587 4.98 -30.07 -10.08
C VAL A 587 6.39 -30.39 -10.56
N VAL A 588 6.51 -31.48 -11.30
CA VAL A 588 7.78 -31.99 -11.83
C VAL A 588 7.84 -31.72 -13.32
N VAL A 589 8.90 -31.04 -13.77
CA VAL A 589 9.22 -30.81 -15.18
C VAL A 589 10.57 -31.42 -15.53
N ASP A 590 10.70 -31.95 -16.74
CA ASP A 590 11.95 -32.51 -17.24
C ASP A 590 12.98 -31.42 -17.65
N ASP A 591 14.14 -31.82 -18.16
CA ASP A 591 15.19 -30.89 -18.61
C ASP A 591 14.79 -30.04 -19.82
N ARG A 592 13.71 -30.41 -20.50
CA ARG A 592 13.12 -29.65 -21.62
C ARG A 592 11.93 -28.80 -21.18
N LEU A 593 11.71 -28.69 -19.86
CA LEU A 593 10.60 -27.99 -19.23
C LEU A 593 9.22 -28.57 -19.60
N VAL A 594 9.16 -29.86 -19.93
CA VAL A 594 7.91 -30.57 -20.19
C VAL A 594 7.39 -31.17 -18.88
N LEU A 595 6.08 -31.01 -18.64
CA LEU A 595 5.40 -31.55 -17.46
C LEU A 595 5.47 -33.10 -17.43
N ASP A 596 5.94 -33.65 -16.31
CA ASP A 596 5.78 -35.06 -15.96
C ASP A 596 4.54 -35.24 -15.07
N ALA A 597 3.43 -35.62 -15.68
CA ALA A 597 2.15 -35.76 -14.99
C ALA A 597 2.17 -36.85 -13.90
N ALA A 598 2.86 -37.99 -14.15
CA ALA A 598 2.92 -39.09 -13.19
C ALA A 598 3.79 -38.74 -11.97
N ALA A 599 4.97 -38.13 -12.19
CA ALA A 599 5.81 -37.65 -11.12
C ALA A 599 5.14 -36.50 -10.33
N THR A 600 4.38 -35.67 -11.01
CA THR A 600 3.62 -34.57 -10.38
C THR A 600 2.55 -35.11 -9.43
N GLU A 601 1.74 -36.10 -9.86
CA GLU A 601 0.71 -36.70 -8.99
C GLU A 601 1.34 -37.38 -7.78
N ALA A 602 2.43 -38.13 -7.97
CA ALA A 602 3.17 -38.74 -6.88
C ALA A 602 3.70 -37.70 -5.89
N ARG A 603 4.30 -36.61 -6.39
CA ARG A 603 4.87 -35.57 -5.55
C ARG A 603 3.81 -34.79 -4.76
N ARG A 604 2.66 -34.49 -5.36
CA ARG A 604 1.52 -33.88 -4.68
C ARG A 604 0.96 -34.75 -3.57
N SER A 605 0.88 -36.06 -3.80
CA SER A 605 0.48 -37.04 -2.79
C SER A 605 1.47 -37.09 -1.62
N GLU A 606 2.78 -37.03 -1.89
CA GLU A 606 3.83 -36.94 -0.87
C GLU A 606 3.70 -35.68 -0.01
N ILE A 607 3.48 -34.52 -0.61
CA ILE A 607 3.31 -33.26 0.11
C ILE A 607 2.11 -33.36 1.07
N ARG A 608 0.94 -33.84 0.59
CA ARG A 608 -0.24 -34.02 1.44
C ARG A 608 -0.02 -35.02 2.56
N THR A 609 0.67 -36.11 2.28
CA THR A 609 1.03 -37.14 3.27
C THR A 609 1.98 -36.55 4.32
N SER A 610 2.97 -35.77 3.91
CA SER A 610 3.92 -35.10 4.80
C SER A 610 3.22 -34.10 5.72
N ARG A 611 2.28 -33.32 5.19
CA ARG A 611 1.49 -32.36 5.97
C ARG A 611 0.68 -33.01 7.09
N LEU A 612 0.23 -34.24 6.87
CA LEU A 612 -0.58 -35.01 7.84
C LEU A 612 0.25 -35.91 8.77
N GLY A 613 1.52 -36.18 8.44
CA GLY A 613 2.30 -37.25 9.08
C GLY A 613 1.74 -38.65 8.79
N GLY A 614 0.89 -38.79 7.76
CA GLY A 614 0.23 -40.03 7.34
C GLY A 614 -0.61 -39.86 6.08
N SER A 615 -1.12 -40.95 5.52
CA SER A 615 -1.92 -40.89 4.28
C SER A 615 -3.25 -40.16 4.50
N PRO A 616 -3.68 -39.33 3.53
CA PRO A 616 -5.02 -38.72 3.54
C PRO A 616 -6.13 -39.77 3.61
N THR A 617 -7.17 -39.50 4.38
CA THR A 617 -8.36 -40.36 4.51
C THR A 617 -9.50 -39.94 3.58
N ALA A 618 -9.38 -38.77 2.95
CA ALA A 618 -10.31 -38.24 1.95
C ALA A 618 -9.58 -37.59 0.79
N THR A 619 -10.18 -37.57 -0.38
CA THR A 619 -9.65 -36.83 -1.54
C THR A 619 -9.95 -35.35 -1.41
N ALA A 620 -8.97 -34.50 -1.67
CA ALA A 620 -9.21 -33.08 -1.79
C ALA A 620 -10.10 -32.79 -3.02
N VAL A 621 -11.22 -32.12 -2.79
CA VAL A 621 -12.13 -31.69 -3.87
C VAL A 621 -11.62 -30.35 -4.38
N PRO A 622 -11.55 -30.09 -5.70
CA PRO A 622 -11.15 -28.79 -6.21
C PRO A 622 -11.93 -27.65 -5.54
N SER A 623 -11.22 -26.61 -5.12
CA SER A 623 -11.87 -25.43 -4.55
C SER A 623 -12.88 -24.88 -5.53
N GLY A 624 -14.11 -24.64 -5.09
CA GLY A 624 -15.10 -23.95 -5.90
C GLY A 624 -14.60 -22.54 -6.21
N GLY A 625 -14.66 -22.12 -7.49
CA GLY A 625 -14.41 -20.74 -7.88
C GLY A 625 -15.30 -19.74 -7.13
N ALA A 626 -15.15 -18.46 -7.43
CA ALA A 626 -15.95 -17.38 -6.81
C ALA A 626 -17.47 -17.65 -6.83
N ASP A 627 -17.96 -18.37 -7.84
CA ASP A 627 -19.38 -18.63 -8.10
C ASP A 627 -19.95 -19.91 -7.47
N SER A 628 -19.16 -20.70 -6.72
CA SER A 628 -19.67 -21.96 -6.16
C SER A 628 -20.48 -21.73 -4.88
N ALA A 629 -21.78 -21.48 -5.03
CA ALA A 629 -22.73 -21.57 -3.93
C ALA A 629 -22.90 -23.04 -3.51
N ARG A 630 -22.79 -23.33 -2.21
CA ARG A 630 -23.15 -24.65 -1.68
C ARG A 630 -24.57 -24.62 -1.16
N PRO A 631 -25.41 -25.63 -1.47
CA PRO A 631 -26.85 -25.59 -1.18
C PRO A 631 -27.20 -25.49 0.32
N ASP A 632 -26.28 -25.88 1.23
CA ASP A 632 -26.62 -26.13 2.63
C ASP A 632 -25.75 -25.36 3.66
N GLY A 633 -25.19 -24.19 3.31
CA GLY A 633 -24.39 -23.45 4.30
C GLY A 633 -23.89 -22.08 3.85
N ARG A 634 -23.48 -21.26 4.85
CA ARG A 634 -22.83 -19.95 4.60
C ARG A 634 -21.33 -20.16 4.31
N ARG A 635 -20.83 -19.52 3.28
CA ARG A 635 -19.41 -19.60 2.90
C ARG A 635 -18.56 -18.83 3.94
N LEU A 636 -17.59 -19.52 4.55
CA LEU A 636 -16.59 -18.91 5.43
C LEU A 636 -15.29 -18.59 4.67
N THR A 637 -14.84 -19.55 3.86
CA THR A 637 -13.71 -19.43 2.92
C THR A 637 -14.06 -20.21 1.65
N PRO A 638 -13.24 -20.16 0.59
CA PRO A 638 -13.49 -21.02 -0.61
C PRO A 638 -13.61 -22.50 -0.29
N ASP A 639 -12.93 -22.98 0.75
CA ASP A 639 -12.85 -24.40 1.12
C ASP A 639 -13.61 -24.75 2.41
N LEU A 640 -14.07 -23.76 3.17
CA LEU A 640 -14.81 -23.95 4.42
C LEU A 640 -16.21 -23.36 4.35
N THR A 641 -17.19 -24.10 4.88
CA THR A 641 -18.60 -23.71 4.94
C THR A 641 -19.10 -23.85 6.36
N VAL A 642 -19.85 -22.87 6.85
CA VAL A 642 -20.63 -22.96 8.10
C VAL A 642 -22.00 -23.52 7.75
N ALA A 643 -22.26 -24.76 8.13
CA ALA A 643 -23.53 -25.43 7.89
C ALA A 643 -24.68 -24.88 8.78
N GLY A 644 -25.93 -25.24 8.46
CA GLY A 644 -27.09 -24.77 9.23
C GLY A 644 -27.12 -25.23 10.71
N ASP A 645 -26.35 -26.27 11.06
CA ASP A 645 -26.13 -26.75 12.42
C ASP A 645 -24.99 -26.00 13.17
N GLY A 646 -24.37 -24.99 12.54
CA GLY A 646 -23.27 -24.21 13.08
C GLY A 646 -21.89 -24.89 12.98
N HIS A 647 -21.80 -26.07 12.36
CA HIS A 647 -20.53 -26.78 12.16
C HIS A 647 -19.74 -26.22 10.97
N VAL A 648 -18.44 -26.10 11.12
CA VAL A 648 -17.52 -25.76 10.04
C VAL A 648 -17.11 -27.04 9.31
N ARG A 649 -17.32 -27.09 7.98
CA ARG A 649 -17.00 -28.24 7.15
C ARG A 649 -16.06 -27.89 6.01
N CYS A 650 -15.07 -28.77 5.78
CA CYS A 650 -14.21 -28.70 4.61
C CYS A 650 -14.95 -29.16 3.35
N SER A 651 -14.48 -28.72 2.19
CA SER A 651 -14.97 -29.19 0.89
C SER A 651 -14.88 -30.71 0.69
N CYS A 652 -13.94 -31.40 1.35
CA CYS A 652 -13.83 -32.84 1.31
C CYS A 652 -14.84 -33.57 2.21
N GLY A 653 -15.65 -32.86 2.98
CA GLY A 653 -16.63 -33.40 3.92
C GLY A 653 -16.15 -33.54 5.38
N HIS A 654 -14.87 -33.21 5.67
CA HIS A 654 -14.39 -33.22 7.06
C HIS A 654 -15.13 -32.18 7.90
N ASP A 655 -15.57 -32.58 9.10
CA ASP A 655 -16.28 -31.75 10.06
C ASP A 655 -15.35 -31.30 11.18
N PHE A 656 -15.12 -29.99 11.31
CA PHE A 656 -14.28 -29.40 12.35
C PHE A 656 -15.02 -29.14 13.68
N GLY A 657 -16.32 -29.44 13.74
CA GLY A 657 -17.18 -29.14 14.87
C GLY A 657 -17.86 -27.78 14.78
N ALA A 658 -18.64 -27.45 15.83
CA ALA A 658 -19.37 -26.19 15.90
C ALA A 658 -18.52 -25.04 16.43
N GLY A 659 -18.79 -23.85 15.94
CA GLY A 659 -18.15 -22.59 16.38
C GLY A 659 -16.96 -22.15 15.52
N PRO A 660 -16.35 -21.00 15.86
CA PRO A 660 -15.35 -20.37 15.03
C PRO A 660 -13.94 -20.99 15.10
N ASP A 661 -13.67 -21.87 16.08
CA ASP A 661 -12.35 -22.42 16.34
C ASP A 661 -12.06 -23.69 15.51
N TRP A 662 -12.25 -23.62 14.19
CA TRP A 662 -11.88 -24.69 13.29
C TRP A 662 -10.36 -24.93 13.24
N LYS A 663 -9.54 -23.92 13.56
CA LYS A 663 -8.08 -24.02 13.60
C LYS A 663 -7.61 -24.98 14.70
N GLY A 664 -8.23 -24.95 15.87
CA GLY A 664 -7.95 -25.90 16.96
C GLY A 664 -8.23 -27.34 16.60
N ALA A 665 -9.16 -27.60 15.66
CA ALA A 665 -9.49 -28.93 15.13
C ALA A 665 -8.70 -29.30 13.86
N SER A 666 -7.87 -28.41 13.31
CA SER A 666 -7.02 -28.66 12.16
C SER A 666 -5.70 -29.36 12.55
N THR A 667 -4.99 -29.91 11.56
CA THR A 667 -3.58 -30.29 11.76
C THR A 667 -2.73 -29.04 11.68
N ARG A 668 -2.24 -28.56 12.84
CA ARG A 668 -1.34 -27.40 12.92
C ARG A 668 0.12 -27.83 12.74
N ARG A 669 0.85 -27.10 11.91
CA ARG A 669 2.28 -27.27 11.68
C ARG A 669 3.00 -25.93 11.88
N THR A 670 4.17 -25.93 12.49
CA THR A 670 5.15 -24.85 12.37
C THR A 670 6.15 -25.26 11.30
N VAL A 671 6.36 -24.41 10.32
CA VAL A 671 7.21 -24.70 9.17
C VAL A 671 8.34 -23.67 9.06
N ARG A 672 9.40 -24.05 8.38
CA ARG A 672 10.52 -23.14 8.12
C ARG A 672 10.14 -22.14 7.00
N PRO A 673 10.67 -20.91 7.04
CA PRO A 673 10.37 -19.90 6.01
C PRO A 673 10.61 -20.39 4.57
N GLU A 674 11.69 -21.16 4.35
CA GLU A 674 12.04 -21.67 3.01
C GLU A 674 11.02 -22.66 2.43
N GLU A 675 10.15 -23.24 3.27
CA GLU A 675 9.04 -24.11 2.81
C GLU A 675 7.96 -23.29 2.07
N HIS A 676 7.88 -21.98 2.31
CA HIS A 676 7.00 -21.06 1.59
C HIS A 676 7.69 -20.37 0.40
N GLY A 677 9.02 -20.38 0.38
CA GLY A 677 9.82 -19.86 -0.73
C GLY A 677 11.23 -19.46 -0.32
N PRO A 678 12.21 -19.53 -1.24
CA PRO A 678 13.61 -19.31 -0.91
C PRO A 678 13.92 -17.85 -0.50
N LEU A 679 12.98 -16.93 -0.74
CA LEU A 679 13.12 -15.51 -0.43
C LEU A 679 12.26 -15.07 0.76
N VAL A 680 11.62 -16.02 1.46
CA VAL A 680 10.88 -15.76 2.70
C VAL A 680 11.82 -15.83 3.88
N ARG A 681 11.77 -14.83 4.76
CA ARG A 681 12.54 -14.72 5.98
C ARG A 681 11.64 -14.33 7.14
N LEU A 682 12.06 -14.65 8.36
CA LEU A 682 11.33 -14.28 9.57
C LEU A 682 12.28 -13.68 10.59
N HIS A 683 11.78 -12.67 11.28
CA HIS A 683 12.38 -12.19 12.52
C HIS A 683 12.40 -13.29 13.58
N ASP A 684 13.40 -13.30 14.46
CA ASP A 684 13.61 -14.34 15.47
C ASP A 684 12.42 -14.53 16.44
N GLU A 685 11.54 -13.54 16.57
CA GLU A 685 10.33 -13.62 17.40
C GLU A 685 9.10 -14.18 16.66
N LEU A 686 9.21 -14.47 15.36
CA LEU A 686 8.10 -14.92 14.51
C LEU A 686 8.26 -16.39 14.08
N GLU A 687 7.13 -17.04 13.80
CA GLU A 687 7.05 -18.37 13.21
C GLU A 687 5.97 -18.43 12.14
N LEU A 688 6.13 -19.31 11.16
CA LEU A 688 5.10 -19.66 10.17
C LEU A 688 4.28 -20.82 10.68
N ARG A 689 2.96 -20.65 10.71
CA ARG A 689 1.98 -21.67 11.08
C ARG A 689 1.08 -22.03 9.91
N GLU A 690 1.00 -23.30 9.62
CA GLU A 690 0.06 -23.86 8.65
C GLU A 690 -1.09 -24.58 9.36
N TYR A 691 -2.30 -24.44 8.84
CA TYR A 691 -3.51 -25.10 9.28
C TYR A 691 -4.05 -25.96 8.15
N VAL A 692 -4.00 -27.26 8.31
CA VAL A 692 -4.25 -28.28 7.30
C VAL A 692 -5.51 -29.06 7.63
N CYS A 693 -6.34 -29.37 6.65
CA CYS A 693 -7.48 -30.29 6.83
C CYS A 693 -7.00 -31.69 7.21
N PRO A 694 -7.37 -32.25 8.37
CA PRO A 694 -6.88 -33.54 8.84
C PRO A 694 -7.23 -34.72 7.92
N SER A 695 -8.27 -34.59 7.09
CA SER A 695 -8.73 -35.70 6.22
C SER A 695 -8.12 -35.64 4.83
N CYS A 696 -8.01 -34.47 4.19
CA CYS A 696 -7.55 -34.39 2.79
C CYS A 696 -6.16 -33.77 2.60
N GLY A 697 -5.53 -33.25 3.65
CA GLY A 697 -4.20 -32.66 3.59
C GLY A 697 -4.12 -31.29 2.87
N ARG A 698 -5.28 -30.65 2.60
CA ARG A 698 -5.32 -29.32 2.00
C ARG A 698 -4.85 -28.28 3.00
N LEU A 699 -3.98 -27.36 2.58
CA LEU A 699 -3.65 -26.16 3.33
C LEU A 699 -4.83 -25.19 3.29
N LEU A 700 -5.41 -24.90 4.43
CA LEU A 700 -6.59 -24.04 4.57
C LEU A 700 -6.20 -22.60 4.89
N GLU A 701 -5.12 -22.43 5.64
CA GLU A 701 -4.58 -21.12 6.00
C GLU A 701 -3.10 -21.22 6.38
N SER A 702 -2.35 -20.17 6.07
CA SER A 702 -1.00 -19.91 6.55
C SER A 702 -0.98 -18.58 7.28
N ASN A 703 -0.26 -18.51 8.40
CA ASN A 703 -0.12 -17.27 9.17
C ASN A 703 1.31 -17.11 9.67
N VAL A 704 1.85 -15.91 9.52
CA VAL A 704 2.96 -15.42 10.34
C VAL A 704 2.39 -15.16 11.74
N SER A 705 3.06 -15.62 12.77
CA SER A 705 2.59 -15.51 14.16
C SER A 705 3.77 -15.26 15.09
N ARG A 706 3.54 -14.55 16.19
CA ARG A 706 4.55 -14.43 17.24
C ARG A 706 4.72 -15.77 17.95
N ILE A 707 5.97 -16.17 18.22
CA ILE A 707 6.29 -17.42 18.92
C ILE A 707 5.58 -17.44 20.27
N GLY A 708 4.85 -18.52 20.54
CA GLY A 708 4.08 -18.69 21.79
C GLY A 708 2.71 -17.97 21.81
N ALA A 709 2.34 -17.18 20.81
CA ALA A 709 1.00 -16.63 20.73
C ALA A 709 -0.05 -17.72 20.44
N GLY A 710 -1.30 -17.50 20.88
CA GLY A 710 -2.44 -18.32 20.49
C GLY A 710 -2.77 -18.23 19.00
N ASP A 711 -3.59 -19.16 18.52
CA ASP A 711 -4.05 -19.14 17.13
C ASP A 711 -5.09 -18.03 16.93
N LEU A 712 -4.93 -17.23 15.87
CA LEU A 712 -5.85 -16.16 15.55
C LEU A 712 -7.08 -16.73 14.82
N ALA A 713 -8.27 -16.52 15.38
CA ALA A 713 -9.55 -16.78 14.69
C ALA A 713 -9.78 -15.67 13.65
N THR A 714 -9.33 -15.90 12.40
CA THR A 714 -9.29 -14.88 11.34
C THR A 714 -10.66 -14.52 10.78
N SER A 715 -11.64 -15.42 10.84
CA SER A 715 -13.00 -15.21 10.31
C SER A 715 -14.03 -15.92 11.17
N GLU A 716 -15.10 -15.21 11.51
CA GLU A 716 -16.22 -15.70 12.32
C GLU A 716 -17.52 -15.10 11.76
N LEU A 717 -18.49 -15.94 11.36
CA LEU A 717 -19.81 -15.51 10.93
C LEU A 717 -20.79 -15.60 12.10
N THR A 718 -21.58 -14.53 12.30
CA THR A 718 -22.58 -14.44 13.39
C THR A 718 -24.00 -14.64 12.91
#